data_1dec7a60bbaaf882c53a5786ec547c5f
#
_entry.id   1dec7a60bbaaf882c53a5786ec547c5f
#
_cell.length_a   1.000
_cell.length_b   1.000
_cell.length_c   1.000
_cell.angle_alpha   90.00
_cell.angle_beta   90.00
_cell.angle_gamma   90.00
#
_symmetry.space_group_name_H-M   'P 1'
#
loop_
_entity.id
_entity.type
_entity.pdbx_description
1 polymer ?
#
loop_
_entity_poly.entity_id
_entity_poly.type
_entity_poly.pdbx_seq_one_letter_code
_entity_poly.pdbx_strand_id
1 'polypeptide(L)'
;MLKLSTLAILIAGASQANAAVYTVVPVDQNSTLKDQPYFDKAQSGAPLLYSSTGIQDSGTDASCFSGDCTSETYKVTSEARRGTEGTPIADTTPYNQNSQDITNQYQLQNYCDNNLGYGTCDIWAESQFFGRDYADNDEWNGQGLGGLQKKQAAWVNGYHSNAQGLVDGAPVNTFAEDDAKYDGTQKANLGAIVANTTDSTVKGTVGTDFVYGITSSALFENASGKPRAFSKRGFVNTNGQSVQLAPVSSIASVAGNENAATLVSNMGQTQANDAVAMKDGNLLVVGSSSYAASFYAQDRDGDYRDDENKLPNADDILKDSPQNLDFNRLKSCTTNASENLYSNWECQFSTFANEAAYWLVNADGIVTSHAITAGNGDNRDGLAVIDKDNDSRSFQASAQAVALDNNDNPIAVGYSTTDVKNDYYAMQAAYFTAKAGNLASWTRTMIPGLDIEPGDDRDFTYTIANGVNNSSVIVGDAKGNGEKPQRAFVYKAGQGNAQFFDQLAPSLFFKDSNSNAAAINNNDQVVGWVDIESSNGKEARHRAFTYINGTAQGPLKAGGAWMLDDLTNDGVVNSIANSYRIVDATGINNAGVIAATAYYCHGGYENLSKLAHCNGTEQQMVVKLVPKAGATAEDIQPRVKDEEPPFKRSGGSLGILALTALGFIGFRRRK
;
A
#
# COMPACT_ATOMS: atom_id res chain seq x y z
N MET A 1 14.47 7.77 36.31
CA MET A 1 13.21 8.45 35.99
C MET A 1 13.54 9.82 35.44
N LEU A 2 13.80 9.93 34.15
CA LEU A 2 13.86 11.22 33.47
C LEU A 2 12.68 11.25 32.50
N LYS A 3 11.72 12.13 32.81
CA LYS A 3 10.66 12.51 31.90
C LYS A 3 11.30 13.29 30.76
N LEU A 4 11.34 12.74 29.57
CA LEU A 4 11.56 13.52 28.35
C LEU A 4 10.28 14.32 28.10
N SER A 5 10.31 15.55 28.53
CA SER A 5 9.25 16.52 28.30
C SER A 5 9.29 16.96 26.84
N THR A 6 8.13 16.93 26.25
CA THR A 6 7.62 17.66 25.07
C THR A 6 8.52 18.85 24.70
N LEU A 7 9.23 18.73 23.60
CA LEU A 7 9.88 19.87 22.98
C LEU A 7 8.89 20.51 21.98
N ALA A 8 7.94 21.26 22.51
CA ALA A 8 7.21 22.24 21.73
C ALA A 8 8.20 23.37 21.43
N ILE A 9 8.83 23.34 20.28
CA ILE A 9 9.64 24.48 19.82
C ILE A 9 8.67 25.55 19.33
N LEU A 10 8.38 26.51 20.21
CA LEU A 10 7.82 27.78 19.83
C LEU A 10 8.86 28.50 18.96
N ILE A 11 8.67 28.54 17.65
CA ILE A 11 9.42 29.43 16.78
C ILE A 11 8.72 30.79 16.79
N ALA A 12 9.04 31.62 17.80
CA ALA A 12 8.85 33.05 17.74
C ALA A 12 10.24 33.67 17.54
N GLY A 13 10.59 33.99 16.34
CA GLY A 13 11.86 34.67 16.01
C GLY A 13 11.79 35.28 14.62
N ALA A 14 11.67 36.59 14.61
CA ALA A 14 11.51 37.40 13.43
C ALA A 14 12.68 37.34 12.45
N SER A 15 12.32 37.46 11.16
CA SER A 15 13.04 38.11 10.08
C SER A 15 14.37 37.55 9.60
N GLN A 16 14.28 36.56 8.76
CA GLN A 16 14.75 36.61 7.38
C GLN A 16 13.75 35.81 6.58
N ALA A 17 13.29 36.29 5.44
CA ALA A 17 12.39 35.58 4.57
C ALA A 17 13.10 34.30 4.08
N ASN A 18 12.99 33.25 4.85
CA ASN A 18 13.51 31.94 4.46
C ASN A 18 12.60 31.41 3.35
N ALA A 19 13.13 31.44 2.16
CA ALA A 19 12.50 30.96 0.96
C ALA A 19 12.12 29.49 1.14
N ALA A 20 10.84 29.21 1.22
CA ALA A 20 10.25 27.87 1.10
C ALA A 20 8.75 28.04 0.90
N VAL A 21 8.16 27.20 0.10
CA VAL A 21 6.72 27.21 -0.21
C VAL A 21 5.90 26.49 0.86
N TYR A 22 6.49 25.46 1.46
CA TYR A 22 5.88 24.66 2.52
C TYR A 22 6.72 24.68 3.78
N THR A 23 6.06 24.68 4.92
CA THR A 23 6.67 24.39 6.22
C THR A 23 6.59 22.91 6.51
N VAL A 24 7.71 22.28 6.87
CA VAL A 24 7.76 20.90 7.34
C VAL A 24 7.40 20.87 8.83
N VAL A 25 6.34 20.16 9.17
CA VAL A 25 5.87 19.95 10.54
C VAL A 25 5.98 18.47 10.86
N PRO A 26 6.91 18.03 11.71
CA PRO A 26 6.97 16.64 12.14
C PRO A 26 5.73 16.28 12.96
N VAL A 27 5.18 15.08 12.69
CA VAL A 27 4.10 14.52 13.49
C VAL A 27 4.72 13.82 14.71
N ASP A 28 4.14 14.06 15.87
CA ASP A 28 4.60 13.39 17.10
C ASP A 28 4.47 11.86 16.95
N GLN A 29 5.52 11.15 17.32
CA GLN A 29 5.61 9.70 17.20
C GLN A 29 5.63 9.02 18.58
N ASN A 30 4.95 9.60 19.54
CA ASN A 30 4.84 9.10 20.93
C ASN A 30 4.10 7.75 21.07
N SER A 31 4.00 6.98 20.00
CA SER A 31 3.39 5.68 20.05
C SER A 31 4.34 4.65 20.67
N THR A 32 3.90 4.00 21.70
CA THR A 32 4.48 2.72 22.09
C THR A 32 3.83 1.66 21.20
N LEU A 33 4.56 1.17 20.20
CA LEU A 33 4.11 0.02 19.44
C LEU A 33 3.97 -1.15 20.41
N LYS A 34 2.80 -1.76 20.43
CA LYS A 34 2.51 -2.90 21.29
C LYS A 34 3.43 -4.07 20.91
N ASP A 35 3.99 -4.72 21.92
CA ASP A 35 4.78 -5.92 21.69
C ASP A 35 3.90 -7.04 21.15
N GLN A 36 4.25 -7.53 19.98
CA GLN A 36 3.58 -8.67 19.36
C GLN A 36 4.23 -9.97 19.85
N PRO A 37 3.46 -11.03 20.13
CA PRO A 37 4.03 -12.31 20.60
C PRO A 37 4.97 -12.98 19.61
N TYR A 38 4.88 -12.59 18.34
CA TYR A 38 5.74 -13.08 17.28
C TYR A 38 7.17 -12.52 17.35
N PHE A 39 7.34 -11.31 17.89
CA PHE A 39 8.66 -10.74 18.02
C PHE A 39 9.41 -11.41 19.15
N ASP A 40 10.41 -12.19 18.78
CA ASP A 40 11.40 -12.64 19.74
C ASP A 40 12.11 -11.41 20.34
N LYS A 41 12.51 -11.52 21.61
CA LYS A 41 13.31 -10.49 22.29
C LYS A 41 14.60 -10.17 21.55
N ALA A 42 15.15 -11.10 20.78
CA ALA A 42 16.31 -10.87 19.94
C ALA A 42 16.05 -9.86 18.81
N GLN A 43 14.81 -9.67 18.40
CA GLN A 43 14.43 -8.70 17.37
C GLN A 43 13.85 -7.40 17.92
N SER A 44 13.86 -7.22 19.22
CA SER A 44 13.45 -5.98 19.89
C SER A 44 14.27 -4.75 19.49
N GLY A 45 15.39 -4.95 18.78
CA GLY A 45 16.23 -3.90 18.19
C GLY A 45 15.82 -3.46 16.79
N ALA A 46 14.84 -4.11 16.15
CA ALA A 46 14.34 -3.67 14.84
C ALA A 46 13.81 -2.23 14.93
N PRO A 47 14.20 -1.35 14.00
CA PRO A 47 13.79 0.05 14.04
C PRO A 47 12.26 0.17 13.87
N LEU A 48 11.69 1.10 14.58
CA LEU A 48 10.31 1.47 14.41
C LEU A 48 10.20 2.38 13.19
N LEU A 49 9.44 1.94 12.18
CA LEU A 49 9.20 2.68 10.94
C LEU A 49 7.82 3.34 11.01
N TYR A 50 7.77 4.60 10.61
CA TYR A 50 6.54 5.37 10.56
C TYR A 50 6.26 5.77 9.13
N SER A 51 5.07 5.47 8.64
CA SER A 51 4.62 5.80 7.29
C SER A 51 3.32 6.59 7.34
N SER A 52 3.24 7.66 6.57
CA SER A 52 2.00 8.40 6.37
C SER A 52 1.00 7.55 5.59
N THR A 53 -0.29 7.72 5.88
CA THR A 53 -1.38 7.06 5.15
C THR A 53 -2.41 8.04 4.61
N GLY A 54 -2.51 9.25 5.16
CA GLY A 54 -3.47 10.24 4.69
C GLY A 54 -3.50 11.52 5.53
N ILE A 55 -4.36 12.44 5.15
CA ILE A 55 -4.60 13.73 5.81
C ILE A 55 -6.09 13.97 5.96
N GLN A 56 -6.48 14.59 7.05
CA GLN A 56 -7.86 15.02 7.31
C GLN A 56 -8.36 15.94 6.18
N ASP A 57 -9.55 15.65 5.68
CA ASP A 57 -10.23 16.53 4.73
C ASP A 57 -10.46 17.93 5.35
N SER A 58 -10.23 18.97 4.57
CA SER A 58 -10.43 20.35 4.96
C SER A 58 -11.83 20.89 4.60
N GLY A 59 -12.68 20.06 4.02
CA GLY A 59 -14.02 20.48 3.62
C GLY A 59 -13.99 21.68 2.66
N THR A 60 -14.64 22.78 3.08
CA THR A 60 -14.71 24.04 2.33
C THR A 60 -13.70 25.09 2.79
N ASP A 61 -12.72 24.73 3.61
CA ASP A 61 -11.74 25.68 4.10
C ASP A 61 -10.93 26.31 2.96
N ALA A 62 -10.55 27.58 3.15
CA ALA A 62 -9.74 28.28 2.19
C ALA A 62 -8.32 27.67 2.10
N SER A 63 -7.69 27.84 0.94
CA SER A 63 -6.30 27.42 0.75
C SER A 63 -5.35 28.10 1.75
N CYS A 64 -4.46 27.32 2.36
CA CYS A 64 -3.43 27.83 3.25
C CYS A 64 -2.40 28.73 2.53
N PHE A 65 -2.37 28.76 1.21
CA PHE A 65 -1.59 29.75 0.45
C PHE A 65 -2.18 31.15 0.55
N SER A 66 -3.49 31.28 0.80
CA SER A 66 -4.20 32.57 0.89
C SER A 66 -4.44 33.02 2.33
N GLY A 67 -4.22 32.16 3.32
CA GLY A 67 -4.41 32.47 4.74
C GLY A 67 -3.54 31.58 5.61
N ASP A 68 -3.22 32.04 6.81
CA ASP A 68 -2.37 31.28 7.73
C ASP A 68 -3.11 30.03 8.27
N CYS A 69 -2.54 28.86 7.99
CA CYS A 69 -2.90 27.61 8.67
C CYS A 69 -1.86 27.32 9.76
N THR A 70 -2.33 26.93 10.93
CA THR A 70 -1.43 26.54 12.02
C THR A 70 -0.93 25.11 11.85
N SER A 71 0.14 24.75 12.51
CA SER A 71 0.67 23.38 12.55
C SER A 71 -0.33 22.37 13.13
N GLU A 72 -1.24 22.81 13.96
CA GLU A 72 -2.26 22.00 14.61
C GLU A 72 -3.47 21.71 13.71
N THR A 73 -3.60 22.45 12.61
CA THR A 73 -4.73 22.29 11.70
C THR A 73 -4.55 21.00 10.87
N TYR A 74 -5.63 20.26 10.74
CA TYR A 74 -5.74 18.98 10.02
C TYR A 74 -4.85 17.87 10.54
N LYS A 75 -5.50 16.76 10.92
CA LYS A 75 -4.85 15.57 11.45
C LYS A 75 -4.23 14.73 10.34
N VAL A 76 -3.06 14.15 10.64
CA VAL A 76 -2.38 13.20 9.77
C VAL A 76 -2.65 11.79 10.26
N THR A 77 -3.01 10.89 9.35
CA THR A 77 -3.09 9.47 9.62
C THR A 77 -1.81 8.77 9.24
N SER A 78 -1.45 7.75 9.98
CA SER A 78 -0.20 7.04 9.78
C SER A 78 -0.22 5.63 10.36
N GLU A 79 0.81 4.87 10.01
CA GLU A 79 1.08 3.54 10.53
C GLU A 79 2.47 3.50 11.15
N ALA A 80 2.58 2.90 12.32
CA ALA A 80 3.86 2.53 12.93
C ALA A 80 4.06 1.02 12.78
N ARG A 81 5.26 0.60 12.33
CA ARG A 81 5.65 -0.81 12.21
C ARG A 81 7.06 -1.02 12.73
N ARG A 82 7.30 -2.19 13.31
CA ARG A 82 8.64 -2.61 13.71
C ARG A 82 9.25 -3.48 12.60
N GLY A 83 10.23 -2.94 11.91
CA GLY A 83 10.88 -3.63 10.79
C GLY A 83 9.93 -3.97 9.63
N THR A 84 10.26 -5.01 8.89
CA THR A 84 9.48 -5.50 7.73
C THR A 84 8.82 -6.86 8.00
N GLU A 85 8.69 -7.23 9.26
CA GLU A 85 8.11 -8.50 9.68
C GLU A 85 6.62 -8.62 9.28
N GLY A 86 6.23 -9.81 8.90
CA GLY A 86 4.85 -10.12 8.55
C GLY A 86 4.37 -9.52 7.23
N THR A 87 3.13 -9.78 6.87
CA THR A 87 2.46 -9.18 5.71
C THR A 87 1.84 -7.86 6.13
N PRO A 88 2.09 -6.74 5.43
CA PRO A 88 1.44 -5.49 5.74
C PRO A 88 -0.07 -5.63 5.74
N ILE A 89 -0.72 -5.15 6.80
CA ILE A 89 -2.18 -5.25 6.93
C ILE A 89 -2.90 -4.43 5.85
N ALA A 90 -2.26 -3.37 5.37
CA ALA A 90 -2.76 -2.51 4.30
C ALA A 90 -2.55 -3.11 2.90
N ASP A 91 -1.76 -4.18 2.76
CA ASP A 91 -1.61 -4.81 1.45
C ASP A 91 -2.98 -5.25 0.95
N THR A 92 -3.26 -4.87 -0.27
CA THR A 92 -4.31 -5.49 -1.05
C THR A 92 -3.98 -6.99 -1.17
N THR A 93 -4.96 -7.78 -1.45
CA THR A 93 -4.78 -9.23 -1.55
C THR A 93 -3.58 -9.62 -2.40
N PRO A 94 -3.06 -10.84 -2.26
CA PRO A 94 -1.83 -11.31 -2.94
C PRO A 94 -1.80 -11.12 -4.45
N TYR A 95 -2.85 -10.57 -5.03
CA TYR A 95 -3.06 -10.43 -6.46
C TYR A 95 -2.63 -9.10 -7.06
N ASN A 96 -1.75 -8.40 -6.40
CA ASN A 96 -1.28 -7.12 -6.90
C ASN A 96 -0.65 -7.17 -8.29
N GLN A 97 -0.28 -8.32 -8.78
CA GLN A 97 0.54 -8.38 -9.98
C GLN A 97 0.36 -9.62 -10.84
N ASN A 98 -0.73 -10.32 -10.86
CA ASN A 98 -0.76 -11.55 -11.67
C ASN A 98 0.36 -12.58 -11.33
N SER A 99 1.11 -12.39 -10.29
CA SER A 99 2.26 -13.20 -9.87
C SER A 99 2.07 -13.63 -8.44
N GLN A 100 1.12 -14.52 -8.27
CA GLN A 100 0.89 -15.19 -7.00
C GLN A 100 1.91 -16.25 -6.70
N ASP A 101 2.69 -16.57 -7.71
CA ASP A 101 3.71 -17.60 -7.68
C ASP A 101 5.02 -17.11 -7.04
N ILE A 102 5.10 -15.85 -6.58
CA ILE A 102 6.30 -15.34 -5.92
C ILE A 102 6.29 -15.76 -4.46
N THR A 103 6.80 -16.94 -4.20
CA THR A 103 6.79 -17.56 -2.88
C THR A 103 8.17 -17.91 -2.35
N ASN A 104 9.18 -17.85 -3.20
CA ASN A 104 10.56 -18.15 -2.81
C ASN A 104 11.56 -17.18 -3.46
N GLN A 105 12.81 -17.24 -3.03
CA GLN A 105 13.88 -16.37 -3.51
C GLN A 105 14.10 -16.47 -5.03
N TYR A 106 14.03 -17.66 -5.58
CA TYR A 106 14.23 -17.88 -7.02
C TYR A 106 13.14 -17.21 -7.87
N GLN A 107 11.90 -17.28 -7.42
CA GLN A 107 10.79 -16.59 -8.08
C GLN A 107 10.88 -15.07 -7.96
N LEU A 108 11.38 -14.55 -6.82
CA LEU A 108 11.71 -13.13 -6.68
C LEU A 108 12.79 -12.72 -7.66
N GLN A 109 13.85 -13.51 -7.80
CA GLN A 109 14.91 -13.24 -8.76
C GLN A 109 14.37 -13.23 -10.20
N ASN A 110 13.60 -14.24 -10.58
CA ASN A 110 12.96 -14.28 -11.90
C ASN A 110 12.03 -13.09 -12.14
N TYR A 111 11.28 -12.67 -11.11
CA TYR A 111 10.45 -11.47 -11.22
C TYR A 111 11.30 -10.23 -11.48
N CYS A 112 12.37 -10.06 -10.74
CA CYS A 112 13.30 -8.96 -10.92
C CYS A 112 13.94 -8.98 -12.31
N ASP A 113 14.47 -10.11 -12.75
CA ASP A 113 15.09 -10.27 -14.06
C ASP A 113 14.13 -9.95 -15.21
N ASN A 114 12.87 -10.32 -15.08
CA ASN A 114 11.88 -10.14 -16.14
C ASN A 114 11.10 -8.81 -16.08
N ASN A 115 11.05 -8.15 -14.91
CA ASN A 115 10.16 -7.00 -14.70
C ASN A 115 10.86 -5.74 -14.18
N LEU A 116 12.01 -5.84 -13.55
CA LEU A 116 12.69 -4.69 -12.94
C LEU A 116 13.97 -4.30 -13.68
N GLY A 117 14.60 -5.24 -14.40
CA GLY A 117 15.82 -4.98 -15.16
C GLY A 117 17.03 -4.61 -14.31
N TYR A 118 17.08 -5.03 -13.06
CA TYR A 118 18.22 -4.77 -12.18
C TYR A 118 19.37 -5.73 -12.51
N GLY A 119 20.57 -5.21 -12.65
CA GLY A 119 21.77 -6.03 -12.81
C GLY A 119 22.22 -6.77 -11.53
N THR A 120 21.47 -6.62 -10.46
CA THR A 120 21.72 -7.20 -9.13
C THR A 120 20.48 -7.91 -8.59
N CYS A 121 19.75 -8.58 -9.48
CA CYS A 121 18.48 -9.26 -9.12
C CYS A 121 18.68 -10.39 -8.11
N ASP A 122 19.83 -11.04 -8.09
CA ASP A 122 20.23 -12.01 -7.08
C ASP A 122 20.26 -11.38 -5.67
N ILE A 123 20.98 -10.28 -5.51
CA ILE A 123 21.09 -9.54 -4.24
C ILE A 123 19.72 -8.94 -3.87
N TRP A 124 18.99 -8.39 -4.84
CA TRP A 124 17.65 -7.87 -4.60
C TRP A 124 16.70 -8.96 -4.10
N ALA A 125 16.69 -10.12 -4.73
CA ALA A 125 15.86 -11.25 -4.33
C ALA A 125 16.21 -11.78 -2.93
N GLU A 126 17.51 -11.84 -2.59
CA GLU A 126 17.97 -12.17 -1.24
C GLU A 126 17.43 -11.16 -0.22
N SER A 127 17.59 -9.88 -0.48
CA SER A 127 17.10 -8.80 0.39
C SER A 127 15.57 -8.85 0.56
N GLN A 128 14.83 -9.12 -0.52
CA GLN A 128 13.37 -9.24 -0.46
C GLN A 128 12.92 -10.51 0.27
N PHE A 129 13.67 -11.59 0.17
CA PHE A 129 13.31 -12.86 0.79
C PHE A 129 13.71 -12.93 2.26
N PHE A 130 14.93 -12.55 2.60
CA PHE A 130 15.46 -12.64 3.98
C PHE A 130 15.34 -11.33 4.78
N GLY A 131 15.15 -10.20 4.11
CA GLY A 131 15.10 -8.87 4.72
C GLY A 131 16.40 -8.09 4.57
N ARG A 132 16.35 -6.81 4.92
CA ARG A 132 17.42 -5.83 4.61
C ARG A 132 18.78 -6.10 5.25
N ASP A 133 18.80 -6.70 6.42
CA ASP A 133 20.05 -6.92 7.18
C ASP A 133 20.64 -8.31 6.97
N TYR A 134 20.19 -8.98 5.92
CA TYR A 134 20.73 -10.30 5.58
C TYR A 134 22.24 -10.29 5.27
N ALA A 135 22.70 -9.23 4.60
CA ALA A 135 24.11 -9.11 4.19
C ALA A 135 25.10 -8.96 5.37
N ASP A 136 24.63 -8.56 6.55
CA ASP A 136 25.46 -8.42 7.74
C ASP A 136 25.59 -9.74 8.54
N ASN A 137 24.84 -10.75 8.17
CA ASN A 137 24.87 -12.06 8.82
C ASN A 137 25.24 -13.12 7.78
N ASP A 138 26.47 -13.58 7.81
CA ASP A 138 27.03 -14.64 6.94
C ASP A 138 26.29 -16.00 7.03
N GLU A 139 25.14 -16.06 7.64
CA GLU A 139 24.39 -17.29 7.84
C GLU A 139 23.03 -17.25 7.15
N TRP A 140 22.81 -18.17 6.27
CA TRP A 140 21.54 -18.50 5.56
C TRP A 140 20.42 -18.99 6.50
N ASN A 141 20.32 -18.46 7.70
CA ASN A 141 19.40 -18.93 8.72
C ASN A 141 18.16 -18.05 8.91
N GLY A 142 17.90 -17.14 7.97
CA GLY A 142 16.70 -16.32 8.00
C GLY A 142 16.66 -15.26 9.10
N GLN A 143 17.81 -14.74 9.50
CA GLN A 143 17.92 -13.74 10.57
C GLN A 143 17.78 -12.29 10.11
N GLY A 144 17.45 -12.04 8.85
CA GLY A 144 17.17 -10.70 8.38
C GLY A 144 15.96 -10.06 9.07
N LEU A 145 15.88 -8.73 9.02
CA LEU A 145 14.80 -7.93 9.63
C LEU A 145 13.43 -8.07 8.93
N GLY A 146 13.13 -9.19 8.31
CA GLY A 146 11.86 -9.40 7.64
C GLY A 146 12.03 -10.01 6.26
N GLY A 147 11.17 -9.64 5.33
CA GLY A 147 11.14 -10.19 4.00
C GLY A 147 10.12 -11.32 3.82
N LEU A 148 10.08 -11.92 2.64
CA LEU A 148 9.06 -12.92 2.29
C LEU A 148 9.11 -14.15 3.20
N GLN A 149 10.29 -14.62 3.55
CA GLN A 149 10.46 -15.75 4.46
C GLN A 149 9.80 -15.51 5.82
N LYS A 150 10.01 -14.31 6.39
CA LYS A 150 9.38 -13.93 7.66
C LYS A 150 7.88 -13.74 7.53
N LYS A 151 7.42 -13.20 6.40
CA LYS A 151 5.99 -13.11 6.09
C LYS A 151 5.34 -14.50 6.05
N GLN A 152 5.99 -15.46 5.42
CA GLN A 152 5.51 -16.86 5.40
C GLN A 152 5.50 -17.49 6.79
N ALA A 153 6.57 -17.29 7.56
CA ALA A 153 6.63 -17.77 8.95
C ALA A 153 5.55 -17.11 9.82
N ALA A 154 5.29 -15.82 9.64
CA ALA A 154 4.22 -15.11 10.31
C ALA A 154 2.85 -15.69 9.96
N TRP A 155 2.62 -16.03 8.70
CA TRP A 155 1.39 -16.70 8.26
C TRP A 155 1.18 -18.03 8.96
N VAL A 156 2.19 -18.90 8.95
CA VAL A 156 2.15 -20.21 9.61
C VAL A 156 1.81 -20.10 11.09
N ASN A 157 2.35 -19.09 11.76
CA ASN A 157 2.15 -18.88 13.19
C ASN A 157 0.92 -18.01 13.53
N GLY A 158 0.11 -17.63 12.53
CA GLY A 158 -1.05 -16.77 12.73
C GLY A 158 -0.71 -15.28 12.88
N TYR A 159 0.50 -14.85 12.58
CA TYR A 159 0.92 -13.44 12.64
C TYR A 159 1.05 -12.89 11.23
N HIS A 160 0.35 -11.82 10.90
CA HIS A 160 0.37 -11.23 9.56
C HIS A 160 1.14 -9.92 9.50
N SER A 161 1.13 -9.16 10.59
CA SER A 161 1.74 -7.84 10.66
C SER A 161 2.05 -7.48 12.11
N ASN A 162 2.73 -6.36 12.30
CA ASN A 162 2.98 -5.74 13.59
C ASN A 162 2.65 -4.25 13.53
N ALA A 163 1.65 -3.89 12.75
CA ALA A 163 1.28 -2.52 12.48
C ALA A 163 0.35 -1.95 13.55
N GLN A 164 0.50 -0.66 13.83
CA GLN A 164 -0.40 0.13 14.66
C GLN A 164 -0.80 1.41 13.95
N GLY A 165 -2.10 1.59 13.73
CA GLY A 165 -2.66 2.79 13.14
C GLY A 165 -2.67 3.96 14.12
N LEU A 166 -2.32 5.14 13.62
CA LEU A 166 -2.15 6.37 14.39
C LEU A 166 -2.91 7.54 13.76
N VAL A 167 -3.37 8.47 14.60
CA VAL A 167 -3.85 9.80 14.20
C VAL A 167 -3.04 10.83 14.98
N ASP A 168 -2.32 11.71 14.31
CA ASP A 168 -1.35 12.65 14.90
C ASP A 168 -0.43 11.98 15.93
N GLY A 169 0.07 10.79 15.60
CA GLY A 169 0.94 9.99 16.47
C GLY A 169 0.24 9.25 17.61
N ALA A 170 -1.06 9.48 17.85
CA ALA A 170 -1.81 8.78 18.88
C ALA A 170 -2.40 7.47 18.34
N PRO A 171 -2.22 6.34 19.05
CA PRO A 171 -2.80 5.05 18.66
C PRO A 171 -4.32 5.08 18.58
N VAL A 172 -4.87 4.46 17.55
CA VAL A 172 -6.31 4.30 17.37
C VAL A 172 -6.73 2.93 17.86
N ASN A 173 -7.69 2.90 18.80
CA ASN A 173 -8.30 1.66 19.25
C ASN A 173 -9.31 1.17 18.22
N THR A 174 -9.30 -0.14 17.96
CA THR A 174 -10.23 -0.79 17.05
C THR A 174 -11.18 -1.73 17.80
N PHE A 175 -12.30 -2.08 17.18
CA PHE A 175 -13.27 -3.02 17.76
C PHE A 175 -12.65 -4.40 18.06
N ALA A 176 -11.58 -4.75 17.39
CA ALA A 176 -10.92 -6.05 17.50
C ALA A 176 -10.22 -6.26 18.86
N GLU A 177 -10.02 -5.19 19.63
CA GLU A 177 -9.44 -5.26 20.97
C GLU A 177 -10.51 -5.47 22.07
N ASP A 178 -11.78 -5.35 21.72
CA ASP A 178 -12.91 -5.48 22.66
C ASP A 178 -13.43 -6.91 22.64
N ASP A 179 -13.19 -7.62 23.73
CA ASP A 179 -13.60 -9.00 23.96
C ASP A 179 -15.13 -9.22 23.86
N ALA A 180 -15.92 -8.20 24.16
CA ALA A 180 -17.38 -8.27 24.15
C ALA A 180 -17.97 -8.28 22.72
N LYS A 181 -17.19 -7.96 21.70
CA LYS A 181 -17.66 -7.88 20.31
C LYS A 181 -17.58 -9.18 19.52
N TYR A 182 -16.95 -10.20 20.08
CA TYR A 182 -17.00 -11.55 19.53
C TYR A 182 -18.24 -12.26 20.06
N ASP A 183 -19.02 -12.91 19.19
CA ASP A 183 -20.16 -13.66 19.67
C ASP A 183 -19.70 -14.85 20.52
N GLY A 184 -20.55 -15.27 21.47
CA GLY A 184 -20.18 -16.26 22.47
C GLY A 184 -19.78 -17.62 21.89
N THR A 185 -20.24 -17.97 20.68
CA THR A 185 -19.91 -19.23 20.00
C THR A 185 -18.50 -19.18 19.40
N GLN A 186 -18.15 -18.05 18.78
CA GLN A 186 -16.81 -17.82 18.24
C GLN A 186 -15.78 -17.80 19.37
N LYS A 187 -16.10 -17.13 20.47
CA LYS A 187 -15.22 -17.02 21.64
C LYS A 187 -14.92 -18.36 22.28
N ALA A 188 -15.90 -19.25 22.39
CA ALA A 188 -15.71 -20.57 22.99
C ALA A 188 -14.67 -21.42 22.22
N ASN A 189 -14.58 -21.24 20.90
CA ASN A 189 -13.67 -22.00 20.04
C ASN A 189 -12.30 -21.33 19.86
N LEU A 190 -12.22 -20.02 20.04
CA LEU A 190 -10.98 -19.25 19.88
C LEU A 190 -10.03 -19.41 21.07
N GLY A 191 -10.57 -19.52 22.28
CA GLY A 191 -9.77 -19.55 23.50
C GLY A 191 -9.60 -18.17 24.14
N ALA A 192 -8.51 -17.96 24.88
CA ALA A 192 -8.23 -16.71 25.58
C ALA A 192 -7.62 -15.67 24.62
N ILE A 193 -8.01 -14.41 24.76
CA ILE A 193 -7.40 -13.30 24.04
C ILE A 193 -5.96 -13.10 24.51
N VAL A 194 -5.03 -13.00 23.55
CA VAL A 194 -3.67 -12.56 23.80
C VAL A 194 -3.64 -11.03 23.65
N ALA A 195 -3.37 -10.35 24.74
CA ALA A 195 -3.39 -8.88 24.77
C ALA A 195 -2.34 -8.27 23.82
N ASN A 196 -2.66 -7.12 23.25
CA ASN A 196 -1.76 -6.33 22.39
C ASN A 196 -1.30 -7.04 21.10
N THR A 197 -2.16 -7.87 20.52
CA THR A 197 -1.83 -8.62 19.30
C THR A 197 -2.66 -8.23 18.08
N THR A 198 -3.44 -7.17 18.19
CA THR A 198 -4.20 -6.60 17.07
C THR A 198 -3.29 -5.77 16.19
N ASP A 199 -3.30 -6.05 14.90
CA ASP A 199 -2.68 -5.21 13.89
C ASP A 199 -3.70 -4.24 13.32
N SER A 200 -3.30 -2.99 13.09
CA SER A 200 -4.19 -1.99 12.52
C SER A 200 -3.44 -0.97 11.66
N THR A 201 -4.14 -0.39 10.69
CA THR A 201 -3.72 0.80 9.97
C THR A 201 -4.89 1.75 9.84
N VAL A 202 -4.64 3.05 9.97
CA VAL A 202 -5.64 4.10 9.72
C VAL A 202 -5.42 4.60 8.30
N LYS A 203 -6.47 4.57 7.48
CA LYS A 203 -6.43 5.05 6.10
C LYS A 203 -6.77 6.53 5.99
N GLY A 204 -7.69 7.02 6.84
CA GLY A 204 -8.08 8.42 6.80
C GLY A 204 -9.02 8.81 7.92
N THR A 205 -9.41 10.08 7.90
CA THR A 205 -10.41 10.68 8.79
C THR A 205 -11.39 11.52 7.98
N VAL A 206 -12.66 11.53 8.40
CA VAL A 206 -13.68 12.42 7.84
C VAL A 206 -14.21 13.32 8.96
N GLY A 207 -14.07 14.63 8.77
CA GLY A 207 -14.33 15.59 9.82
C GLY A 207 -13.46 15.33 11.06
N THR A 208 -14.00 15.61 12.25
CA THR A 208 -13.36 15.35 13.55
C THR A 208 -13.76 14.01 14.15
N ASP A 209 -14.82 13.39 13.66
CA ASP A 209 -15.59 12.38 14.36
C ASP A 209 -15.40 10.97 13.81
N PHE A 210 -14.94 10.85 12.55
CA PHE A 210 -14.78 9.55 11.91
C PHE A 210 -13.32 9.25 11.62
N VAL A 211 -12.87 8.07 12.03
CA VAL A 211 -11.58 7.48 11.66
C VAL A 211 -11.86 6.12 11.05
N TYR A 212 -11.27 5.83 9.90
CA TYR A 212 -11.47 4.56 9.21
C TYR A 212 -10.15 3.91 8.81
N GLY A 213 -10.19 2.62 8.62
CA GLY A 213 -9.00 1.85 8.25
C GLY A 213 -9.25 0.34 8.28
N ILE A 214 -8.17 -0.40 8.52
CA ILE A 214 -8.16 -1.86 8.50
C ILE A 214 -7.59 -2.36 9.83
N THR A 215 -8.18 -3.43 10.37
CA THR A 215 -7.70 -4.09 11.58
C THR A 215 -7.75 -5.60 11.44
N SER A 216 -6.83 -6.30 12.09
CA SER A 216 -6.97 -7.74 12.36
C SER A 216 -7.72 -7.96 13.67
N SER A 217 -8.21 -9.17 13.92
CA SER A 217 -8.55 -9.57 15.30
C SER A 217 -7.29 -9.71 16.13
N ALA A 218 -7.44 -9.73 17.45
CA ALA A 218 -6.38 -10.22 18.33
C ALA A 218 -6.03 -11.68 18.00
N LEU A 219 -4.87 -12.13 18.44
CA LEU A 219 -4.56 -13.55 18.55
C LEU A 219 -5.31 -14.15 19.74
N PHE A 220 -5.67 -15.41 19.60
CA PHE A 220 -6.26 -16.20 20.66
C PHE A 220 -5.35 -17.38 20.96
N GLU A 221 -5.36 -17.85 22.18
CA GLU A 221 -4.58 -19.01 22.59
C GLU A 221 -5.51 -20.19 22.90
N ASN A 222 -5.41 -21.24 22.10
CA ASN A 222 -6.13 -22.48 22.29
C ASN A 222 -5.20 -23.68 22.15
N ALA A 223 -5.75 -24.90 22.29
CA ALA A 223 -4.99 -26.13 22.21
C ALA A 223 -4.36 -26.40 20.82
N SER A 224 -4.85 -25.74 19.76
CA SER A 224 -4.38 -25.89 18.39
C SER A 224 -3.35 -24.83 17.97
N GLY A 225 -3.06 -23.84 18.82
CA GLY A 225 -2.11 -22.78 18.51
C GLY A 225 -2.64 -21.38 18.84
N LYS A 226 -2.32 -20.43 17.98
CA LYS A 226 -2.67 -19.01 18.13
C LYS A 226 -3.50 -18.50 16.96
N PRO A 227 -4.77 -18.90 16.83
CA PRO A 227 -5.64 -18.49 15.75
C PRO A 227 -6.02 -17.01 15.84
N ARG A 228 -6.44 -16.43 14.71
CA ARG A 228 -7.18 -15.17 14.61
C ARG A 228 -8.62 -15.44 14.20
N ALA A 229 -9.54 -14.61 14.63
CA ALA A 229 -10.92 -14.65 14.14
C ALA A 229 -11.01 -14.18 12.69
N PHE A 230 -10.15 -13.23 12.31
CA PHE A 230 -9.97 -12.75 10.93
C PHE A 230 -8.61 -12.02 10.82
N SER A 231 -8.06 -12.02 9.62
CA SER A 231 -6.78 -11.35 9.36
C SER A 231 -6.93 -9.88 8.99
N LYS A 232 -8.02 -9.51 8.31
CA LYS A 232 -8.30 -8.13 7.86
C LYS A 232 -9.79 -7.83 7.94
N ARG A 233 -10.14 -6.75 8.61
CA ARG A 233 -11.49 -6.17 8.61
C ARG A 233 -11.40 -4.66 8.54
N GLY A 234 -12.21 -4.09 7.65
CA GLY A 234 -12.45 -2.66 7.67
C GLY A 234 -13.10 -2.24 8.98
N PHE A 235 -12.78 -1.08 9.47
CA PHE A 235 -13.41 -0.47 10.63
C PHE A 235 -13.69 1.01 10.42
N VAL A 236 -14.68 1.51 11.13
CA VAL A 236 -14.94 2.93 11.34
C VAL A 236 -15.01 3.17 12.85
N ASN A 237 -14.28 4.14 13.33
CA ASN A 237 -14.42 4.64 14.70
C ASN A 237 -15.24 5.93 14.63
N THR A 238 -16.36 5.97 15.33
CA THR A 238 -17.28 7.12 15.41
C THR A 238 -17.65 7.36 16.85
N ASN A 239 -17.54 8.62 17.33
CA ASN A 239 -17.88 9.01 18.70
C ASN A 239 -17.27 8.09 19.78
N GLY A 240 -16.03 7.62 19.56
CA GLY A 240 -15.33 6.71 20.48
C GLY A 240 -15.78 5.25 20.43
N GLN A 241 -16.71 4.91 19.53
CA GLN A 241 -17.12 3.52 19.29
C GLN A 241 -16.56 3.03 17.95
N SER A 242 -16.00 1.83 17.94
CA SER A 242 -15.51 1.18 16.74
C SER A 242 -16.54 0.22 16.18
N VAL A 243 -16.78 0.32 14.89
CA VAL A 243 -17.76 -0.45 14.14
C VAL A 243 -17.03 -1.32 13.12
N GLN A 244 -17.41 -2.59 13.06
CA GLN A 244 -16.88 -3.53 12.08
C GLN A 244 -17.57 -3.35 10.72
N LEU A 245 -16.78 -3.35 9.67
CA LEU A 245 -17.25 -3.45 8.29
C LEU A 245 -17.13 -4.91 7.83
N ALA A 246 -18.17 -5.68 8.09
CA ALA A 246 -18.21 -7.10 7.72
C ALA A 246 -18.29 -7.30 6.19
N PRO A 247 -17.97 -8.50 5.66
CA PRO A 247 -18.20 -8.84 4.25
C PRO A 247 -19.63 -8.56 3.83
N VAL A 248 -19.79 -7.93 2.66
CA VAL A 248 -21.09 -7.40 2.20
C VAL A 248 -21.99 -8.45 1.59
N SER A 249 -21.40 -9.51 1.04
CA SER A 249 -22.13 -10.62 0.44
C SER A 249 -21.24 -11.85 0.37
N SER A 250 -21.87 -12.99 0.13
CA SER A 250 -21.15 -14.25 -0.10
C SER A 250 -21.88 -15.09 -1.13
N ILE A 251 -21.12 -15.87 -1.88
CA ILE A 251 -21.69 -16.93 -2.71
C ILE A 251 -21.89 -18.15 -1.80
N ALA A 252 -23.14 -18.60 -1.71
CA ALA A 252 -23.53 -19.68 -0.80
C ALA A 252 -22.97 -21.05 -1.22
N SER A 253 -22.73 -21.25 -2.51
CA SER A 253 -22.13 -22.46 -3.03
C SER A 253 -21.12 -22.14 -4.12
N VAL A 254 -19.99 -22.79 -4.01
CA VAL A 254 -18.98 -22.84 -5.05
C VAL A 254 -18.90 -24.29 -5.48
N ALA A 255 -18.62 -24.58 -6.73
CA ALA A 255 -18.57 -25.98 -7.17
C ALA A 255 -17.67 -26.81 -6.22
N GLY A 256 -18.28 -27.77 -5.54
CA GLY A 256 -17.64 -28.60 -4.54
C GLY A 256 -17.55 -28.03 -3.12
N ASN A 257 -17.94 -26.78 -2.87
CA ASN A 257 -17.98 -26.18 -1.54
C ASN A 257 -19.34 -25.50 -1.27
N GLU A 258 -20.29 -26.27 -0.79
CA GLU A 258 -21.70 -25.86 -0.66
C GLU A 258 -21.97 -24.87 0.49
N ASN A 259 -21.00 -24.59 1.34
CA ASN A 259 -21.15 -23.71 2.51
C ASN A 259 -20.07 -22.62 2.59
N ALA A 260 -19.58 -22.16 1.46
CA ALA A 260 -18.57 -21.08 1.39
C ALA A 260 -19.00 -19.80 2.10
N ALA A 261 -20.30 -19.53 2.18
CA ALA A 261 -20.84 -18.36 2.87
C ALA A 261 -20.41 -18.27 4.35
N THR A 262 -20.34 -19.39 5.05
CA THR A 262 -19.88 -19.42 6.44
C THR A 262 -18.40 -19.04 6.56
N LEU A 263 -17.56 -19.54 5.65
CA LEU A 263 -16.13 -19.19 5.63
C LEU A 263 -15.95 -17.70 5.36
N VAL A 264 -16.67 -17.15 4.35
CA VAL A 264 -16.60 -15.72 4.01
C VAL A 264 -17.08 -14.85 5.17
N SER A 265 -18.21 -15.17 5.81
CA SER A 265 -18.74 -14.35 6.89
C SER A 265 -17.83 -14.33 8.13
N ASN A 266 -17.13 -15.43 8.42
CA ASN A 266 -16.25 -15.53 9.60
C ASN A 266 -14.80 -15.12 9.31
N MET A 267 -14.21 -15.56 8.20
CA MET A 267 -12.79 -15.33 7.89
C MET A 267 -12.56 -14.35 6.74
N GLY A 268 -13.59 -14.06 5.93
CA GLY A 268 -13.49 -13.17 4.78
C GLY A 268 -12.90 -11.81 5.16
N GLN A 269 -12.16 -11.24 4.24
CA GLN A 269 -11.44 -9.99 4.44
C GLN A 269 -12.25 -8.80 3.93
N THR A 270 -12.15 -7.69 4.61
CA THR A 270 -12.64 -6.39 4.15
C THR A 270 -11.61 -5.31 4.35
N GLN A 271 -11.63 -4.28 3.54
CA GLN A 271 -10.75 -3.13 3.65
C GLN A 271 -11.59 -1.85 3.51
N ALA A 272 -11.42 -0.91 4.42
CA ALA A 272 -11.92 0.44 4.30
C ALA A 272 -10.79 1.31 3.77
N ASN A 273 -10.83 1.62 2.47
CA ASN A 273 -9.73 2.32 1.81
C ASN A 273 -9.93 3.83 1.83
N ASP A 274 -11.18 4.29 1.66
CA ASP A 274 -11.51 5.71 1.67
C ASP A 274 -12.96 5.94 2.11
N ALA A 275 -13.29 7.16 2.50
CA ALA A 275 -14.63 7.53 2.94
C ALA A 275 -14.96 9.00 2.68
N VAL A 276 -16.25 9.28 2.46
CA VAL A 276 -16.77 10.62 2.29
C VAL A 276 -18.08 10.82 3.05
N ALA A 277 -18.26 12.02 3.64
CA ALA A 277 -19.51 12.39 4.28
C ALA A 277 -20.61 12.66 3.23
N MET A 278 -21.77 12.01 3.39
CA MET A 278 -22.95 12.24 2.57
C MET A 278 -23.80 13.38 3.15
N LYS A 279 -24.62 14.03 2.32
CA LYS A 279 -25.51 15.12 2.78
C LYS A 279 -26.57 14.70 3.79
N ASP A 280 -26.91 13.42 3.82
CA ASP A 280 -27.85 12.86 4.80
C ASP A 280 -27.22 12.58 6.17
N GLY A 281 -25.93 12.90 6.34
CA GLY A 281 -25.18 12.70 7.58
C GLY A 281 -24.56 11.31 7.72
N ASN A 282 -24.77 10.41 6.75
CA ASN A 282 -24.10 9.12 6.73
C ASN A 282 -22.66 9.26 6.21
N LEU A 283 -21.79 8.35 6.62
CA LEU A 283 -20.46 8.15 6.05
C LEU A 283 -20.54 7.07 4.98
N LEU A 284 -20.18 7.39 3.74
CA LEU A 284 -19.98 6.42 2.69
C LEU A 284 -18.51 5.96 2.72
N VAL A 285 -18.28 4.73 3.09
CA VAL A 285 -16.97 4.07 3.10
C VAL A 285 -16.87 3.14 1.91
N VAL A 286 -15.76 3.18 1.18
CA VAL A 286 -15.50 2.29 0.04
C VAL A 286 -14.26 1.44 0.27
N GLY A 287 -14.21 0.30 -0.40
CA GLY A 287 -13.07 -0.59 -0.30
C GLY A 287 -13.27 -1.90 -1.03
N SER A 288 -12.74 -2.97 -0.45
CA SER A 288 -12.91 -4.34 -0.95
C SER A 288 -13.58 -5.24 0.09
N SER A 289 -14.28 -6.24 -0.39
CA SER A 289 -14.93 -7.25 0.43
C SER A 289 -14.77 -8.63 -0.19
N SER A 290 -14.37 -9.60 0.61
CA SER A 290 -14.43 -11.01 0.23
C SER A 290 -15.87 -11.43 -0.01
N TYR A 291 -16.13 -12.26 -1.04
CA TYR A 291 -17.44 -12.81 -1.34
C TYR A 291 -17.44 -14.31 -1.62
N ALA A 292 -16.28 -14.89 -1.93
CA ALA A 292 -16.11 -16.33 -2.13
C ALA A 292 -14.70 -16.76 -1.70
N ALA A 293 -14.53 -18.03 -1.38
CA ALA A 293 -13.20 -18.61 -1.31
C ALA A 293 -12.59 -18.58 -2.71
N SER A 294 -11.32 -18.18 -2.82
CA SER A 294 -10.66 -18.12 -4.10
C SER A 294 -10.38 -19.53 -4.62
N PHE A 295 -10.39 -19.68 -5.94
CA PHE A 295 -9.98 -20.92 -6.61
C PHE A 295 -8.57 -21.36 -6.18
N TYR A 296 -7.72 -20.40 -5.98
CA TYR A 296 -6.36 -20.59 -5.52
C TYR A 296 -6.25 -21.28 -4.15
N ALA A 297 -7.25 -21.09 -3.29
CA ALA A 297 -7.37 -21.77 -2.01
C ALA A 297 -8.01 -23.17 -2.15
N GLN A 298 -8.47 -23.53 -3.32
CA GLN A 298 -9.31 -24.71 -3.53
C GLN A 298 -8.61 -25.86 -4.25
N ASP A 299 -7.36 -25.82 -4.39
CA ASP A 299 -6.59 -26.82 -5.14
C ASP A 299 -6.47 -26.53 -6.64
N ARG A 300 -5.26 -26.61 -7.02
CA ARG A 300 -4.74 -26.44 -8.32
C ARG A 300 -4.51 -27.81 -8.87
N ASP A 301 -5.25 -28.16 -9.88
CA ASP A 301 -4.91 -29.25 -10.75
C ASP A 301 -4.62 -30.65 -10.14
N GLY A 302 -5.21 -31.65 -10.71
CA GLY A 302 -5.29 -33.03 -10.25
C GLY A 302 -4.01 -33.78 -9.87
N ASP A 303 -2.84 -33.21 -10.08
CA ASP A 303 -1.56 -33.87 -9.77
C ASP A 303 -1.15 -33.76 -8.29
N TYR A 304 -1.66 -32.77 -7.56
CA TYR A 304 -1.43 -32.64 -6.12
C TYR A 304 -2.51 -33.29 -5.25
N ARG A 305 -3.58 -33.79 -5.86
CA ARG A 305 -4.69 -34.46 -5.16
C ARG A 305 -4.33 -35.81 -4.60
N ASP A 306 -3.26 -36.43 -5.07
CA ASP A 306 -2.91 -37.78 -4.70
C ASP A 306 -2.28 -37.91 -3.32
N ASP A 307 -1.93 -36.79 -2.68
CA ASP A 307 -1.39 -36.78 -1.33
C ASP A 307 -2.38 -36.20 -0.30
N GLU A 308 -3.59 -36.78 -0.26
CA GLU A 308 -4.67 -36.40 0.67
C GLU A 308 -4.27 -36.44 2.17
N ASN A 309 -3.06 -36.86 2.48
CA ASN A 309 -2.57 -37.06 3.84
C ASN A 309 -1.42 -36.16 4.23
N LYS A 310 -0.92 -35.28 3.36
CA LYS A 310 0.13 -34.33 3.72
C LYS A 310 -0.46 -32.95 3.99
N LEU A 311 -0.65 -32.65 5.26
CA LEU A 311 -0.61 -31.26 5.71
C LEU A 311 0.75 -30.73 5.33
N PRO A 312 0.83 -29.62 4.58
CA PRO A 312 2.08 -28.90 4.52
C PRO A 312 2.46 -28.61 5.98
N ASN A 313 3.58 -29.15 6.42
CA ASN A 313 4.11 -28.74 7.71
C ASN A 313 4.66 -27.30 7.59
N ALA A 314 5.00 -26.70 8.70
CA ALA A 314 5.55 -25.35 8.69
C ALA A 314 6.76 -25.21 7.74
N ASP A 315 7.56 -26.26 7.59
CA ASP A 315 8.71 -26.28 6.68
C ASP A 315 8.28 -26.35 5.21
N ASP A 316 7.19 -27.03 4.90
CA ASP A 316 6.66 -27.10 3.54
C ASP A 316 6.02 -25.78 3.13
N ILE A 317 5.32 -25.10 4.02
CA ILE A 317 4.78 -23.76 3.77
C ILE A 317 5.93 -22.73 3.57
N LEU A 318 7.01 -22.86 4.33
CA LEU A 318 8.19 -22.01 4.16
C LEU A 318 8.93 -22.31 2.84
N LYS A 319 8.82 -23.53 2.32
CA LYS A 319 9.50 -23.94 1.08
C LYS A 319 8.66 -23.77 -0.16
N ASP A 320 7.39 -24.12 -0.10
CA ASP A 320 6.58 -24.38 -1.29
C ASP A 320 5.40 -23.42 -1.47
N SER A 321 5.12 -22.54 -0.55
CA SER A 321 4.00 -21.61 -0.71
C SER A 321 2.82 -21.87 0.24
N PRO A 322 2.27 -20.81 0.85
CA PRO A 322 1.01 -20.90 1.57
C PRO A 322 -0.20 -21.25 0.67
N GLN A 323 0.03 -21.58 -0.58
CA GLN A 323 -0.97 -21.72 -1.61
C GLN A 323 -1.42 -23.17 -1.85
N ASN A 324 -0.69 -24.12 -1.31
CA ASN A 324 -1.08 -25.54 -1.36
C ASN A 324 -2.13 -25.86 -0.28
N LEU A 325 -3.19 -25.05 -0.22
CA LEU A 325 -4.33 -25.33 0.63
C LEU A 325 -5.13 -26.49 0.04
N ASP A 326 -5.23 -27.58 0.76
CA ASP A 326 -6.03 -28.73 0.35
C ASP A 326 -7.52 -28.37 0.32
N PHE A 327 -8.15 -28.52 -0.82
CA PHE A 327 -9.58 -28.28 -1.02
C PHE A 327 -10.47 -29.05 -0.03
N ASN A 328 -10.16 -30.33 0.22
CA ASN A 328 -10.96 -31.15 1.12
C ASN A 328 -10.88 -30.63 2.57
N ARG A 329 -9.77 -30.06 2.94
CA ARG A 329 -9.59 -29.44 4.25
C ARG A 329 -10.25 -28.09 4.33
N LEU A 330 -10.15 -27.28 3.28
CA LEU A 330 -10.90 -26.03 3.18
C LEU A 330 -12.41 -26.29 3.28
N LYS A 331 -12.91 -27.40 2.70
CA LYS A 331 -14.29 -27.83 2.84
C LYS A 331 -14.65 -28.11 4.30
N SER A 332 -13.73 -28.61 5.11
CA SER A 332 -13.97 -28.85 6.55
C SER A 332 -14.25 -27.55 7.32
N CYS A 333 -13.72 -26.42 6.87
CA CYS A 333 -13.98 -25.09 7.45
C CYS A 333 -15.46 -24.69 7.39
N THR A 334 -16.21 -25.27 6.46
CA THR A 334 -17.62 -24.96 6.25
C THR A 334 -18.55 -26.06 6.74
N THR A 335 -18.08 -27.31 6.83
CA THR A 335 -18.91 -28.45 7.20
C THR A 335 -19.11 -28.57 8.71
N ASN A 336 -18.06 -28.33 9.50
CA ASN A 336 -18.11 -28.28 10.95
C ASN A 336 -17.45 -26.97 11.43
N ALA A 337 -18.00 -25.85 11.01
CA ALA A 337 -17.41 -24.53 11.21
C ALA A 337 -17.13 -24.23 12.69
N SER A 338 -17.99 -24.68 13.61
CA SER A 338 -17.79 -24.46 15.03
C SER A 338 -16.57 -25.19 15.62
N GLU A 339 -16.16 -26.29 15.04
CA GLU A 339 -15.01 -27.08 15.50
C GLU A 339 -13.75 -26.83 14.69
N ASN A 340 -13.88 -26.61 13.38
CA ASN A 340 -12.76 -26.58 12.45
C ASN A 340 -12.31 -25.18 12.08
N LEU A 341 -13.22 -24.20 12.06
CA LEU A 341 -12.95 -22.86 11.53
C LEU A 341 -11.73 -22.18 12.17
N TYR A 342 -11.54 -22.37 13.46
CA TYR A 342 -10.45 -21.75 14.23
C TYR A 342 -9.37 -22.75 14.67
N SER A 343 -9.50 -24.02 14.36
CA SER A 343 -8.52 -25.05 14.70
C SER A 343 -7.68 -25.48 13.51
N ASN A 344 -8.24 -25.42 12.31
CA ASN A 344 -7.54 -25.81 11.10
C ASN A 344 -6.82 -24.62 10.48
N TRP A 345 -5.55 -24.77 10.20
CA TRP A 345 -4.74 -23.71 9.62
C TRP A 345 -5.22 -23.30 8.22
N GLU A 346 -5.77 -24.22 7.44
CA GLU A 346 -6.34 -23.95 6.12
C GLU A 346 -7.47 -22.90 6.19
N CYS A 347 -8.25 -22.95 7.25
CA CYS A 347 -9.31 -21.96 7.48
C CYS A 347 -8.74 -20.59 7.81
N GLN A 348 -7.64 -20.53 8.55
CA GLN A 348 -6.98 -19.29 8.95
C GLN A 348 -6.31 -18.57 7.78
N PHE A 349 -5.80 -19.33 6.81
CA PHE A 349 -5.02 -18.82 5.69
C PHE A 349 -5.76 -18.86 4.36
N SER A 350 -7.06 -19.10 4.37
CA SER A 350 -7.89 -19.09 3.18
C SER A 350 -7.72 -17.77 2.42
N THR A 351 -7.53 -17.87 1.13
CA THR A 351 -7.58 -16.74 0.23
C THR A 351 -8.98 -16.58 -0.33
N PHE A 352 -9.34 -15.36 -0.74
CA PHE A 352 -10.69 -15.03 -1.14
C PHE A 352 -10.69 -14.30 -2.47
N ALA A 353 -11.75 -14.54 -3.24
CA ALA A 353 -12.16 -13.63 -4.28
C ALA A 353 -12.78 -12.39 -3.63
N ASN A 354 -12.39 -11.20 -4.09
CA ASN A 354 -12.81 -9.94 -3.51
C ASN A 354 -13.51 -9.08 -4.56
N GLU A 355 -14.46 -8.32 -4.11
CA GLU A 355 -15.20 -7.35 -4.91
C GLU A 355 -15.04 -5.94 -4.35
N ALA A 356 -15.20 -4.94 -5.19
CA ALA A 356 -15.36 -3.57 -4.72
C ALA A 356 -16.68 -3.47 -3.96
N ALA A 357 -16.65 -2.81 -2.82
CA ALA A 357 -17.77 -2.75 -1.90
C ALA A 357 -17.89 -1.37 -1.24
N TYR A 358 -19.06 -1.06 -0.71
CA TYR A 358 -19.28 0.09 0.14
C TYR A 358 -20.09 -0.25 1.39
N TRP A 359 -19.91 0.58 2.40
CA TRP A 359 -20.65 0.57 3.66
C TRP A 359 -21.16 1.99 3.94
N LEU A 360 -22.43 2.10 4.31
CA LEU A 360 -22.97 3.33 4.87
C LEU A 360 -23.01 3.19 6.37
N VAL A 361 -22.31 4.08 7.06
CA VAL A 361 -22.24 4.12 8.52
C VAL A 361 -22.92 5.39 9.01
N ASN A 362 -23.99 5.26 9.80
CA ASN A 362 -24.64 6.41 10.40
C ASN A 362 -23.96 6.82 11.73
N ALA A 363 -24.42 7.93 12.31
CA ALA A 363 -23.88 8.44 13.57
C ALA A 363 -24.03 7.47 14.77
N ASP A 364 -25.00 6.56 14.71
CA ASP A 364 -25.23 5.54 15.72
C ASP A 364 -24.37 4.27 15.50
N GLY A 365 -23.56 4.25 14.46
CA GLY A 365 -22.72 3.10 14.10
C GLY A 365 -23.49 1.97 13.41
N ILE A 366 -24.71 2.22 12.93
CA ILE A 366 -25.46 1.24 12.14
C ILE A 366 -24.86 1.21 10.72
N VAL A 367 -24.60 0.00 10.23
CA VAL A 367 -23.97 -0.24 8.93
C VAL A 367 -24.97 -0.88 7.98
N THR A 368 -25.10 -0.30 6.79
CA THR A 368 -25.68 -0.97 5.63
C THR A 368 -24.62 -1.11 4.55
N SER A 369 -24.61 -2.21 3.82
CA SER A 369 -23.52 -2.54 2.92
C SER A 369 -23.98 -3.21 1.64
N HIS A 370 -23.25 -2.96 0.55
CA HIS A 370 -23.50 -3.58 -0.76
C HIS A 370 -22.22 -3.71 -1.57
N ALA A 371 -22.22 -4.69 -2.48
CA ALA A 371 -21.19 -4.82 -3.50
C ALA A 371 -21.31 -3.72 -4.56
N ILE A 372 -20.20 -3.13 -4.94
CA ILE A 372 -20.11 -2.17 -6.07
C ILE A 372 -20.05 -2.93 -7.39
N THR A 373 -19.30 -4.00 -7.48
CA THR A 373 -19.08 -4.76 -8.74
C THR A 373 -20.11 -5.85 -9.01
N ALA A 374 -20.95 -6.20 -8.05
CA ALA A 374 -22.00 -7.17 -8.26
C ALA A 374 -23.00 -6.68 -9.33
N GLY A 375 -23.24 -7.49 -10.35
CA GLY A 375 -24.19 -7.19 -11.42
C GLY A 375 -23.64 -6.36 -12.58
N ASN A 376 -22.36 -6.08 -12.65
CA ASN A 376 -21.74 -5.35 -13.75
C ASN A 376 -21.36 -6.21 -14.97
N GLY A 377 -22.03 -7.35 -15.15
CA GLY A 377 -21.80 -8.21 -16.32
C GLY A 377 -20.50 -9.02 -16.25
N ASP A 378 -19.70 -8.81 -15.23
CA ASP A 378 -18.61 -9.73 -14.92
C ASP A 378 -19.24 -11.03 -14.47
N ASN A 379 -18.78 -12.11 -15.03
CA ASN A 379 -19.25 -13.43 -14.65
C ASN A 379 -18.69 -13.78 -13.26
N ARG A 380 -19.13 -12.99 -12.26
CA ARG A 380 -18.66 -13.08 -10.87
C ARG A 380 -18.67 -14.51 -10.37
N ASP A 381 -19.72 -15.26 -10.71
CA ASP A 381 -19.90 -16.64 -10.28
C ASP A 381 -18.96 -17.59 -11.03
N GLY A 382 -18.60 -17.29 -12.26
CA GLY A 382 -17.70 -18.10 -13.08
C GLY A 382 -16.21 -17.78 -12.85
N LEU A 383 -15.89 -16.48 -12.84
CA LEU A 383 -14.49 -16.03 -12.70
C LEU A 383 -13.94 -16.18 -11.28
N ALA A 384 -14.82 -16.11 -10.29
CA ALA A 384 -14.37 -16.07 -8.92
C ALA A 384 -13.76 -17.36 -8.44
N VAL A 385 -14.18 -18.48 -8.99
CA VAL A 385 -14.13 -19.67 -8.18
C VAL A 385 -13.70 -20.92 -8.91
N ILE A 386 -13.93 -21.00 -10.22
CA ILE A 386 -13.68 -22.24 -10.95
C ILE A 386 -13.27 -21.90 -12.38
N ASP A 387 -12.02 -21.72 -12.58
CA ASP A 387 -11.46 -21.98 -13.87
C ASP A 387 -10.64 -23.27 -13.77
N LYS A 388 -11.15 -24.33 -14.38
CA LYS A 388 -10.50 -25.64 -14.35
C LYS A 388 -9.19 -25.66 -15.12
N ASP A 389 -9.00 -24.70 -15.99
CA ASP A 389 -7.89 -24.65 -16.94
C ASP A 389 -6.88 -23.57 -16.57
N ASN A 390 -7.16 -22.72 -15.55
CA ASN A 390 -6.33 -21.58 -15.17
C ASN A 390 -6.00 -21.55 -13.69
N ASP A 391 -4.93 -22.07 -13.43
CA ASP A 391 -4.39 -22.59 -12.18
C ASP A 391 -4.13 -21.60 -11.06
N SER A 392 -4.41 -20.35 -11.09
CA SER A 392 -3.97 -19.46 -10.01
C SER A 392 -4.70 -18.12 -9.97
N ARG A 393 -5.92 -18.05 -10.46
CA ARG A 393 -6.60 -16.77 -10.65
C ARG A 393 -7.94 -16.73 -9.95
N SER A 394 -8.21 -15.62 -9.31
CA SER A 394 -9.54 -15.31 -8.79
C SER A 394 -9.90 -13.88 -9.13
N PHE A 395 -11.20 -13.59 -9.22
CA PHE A 395 -11.68 -12.24 -9.41
C PHE A 395 -11.27 -11.36 -8.21
N GLN A 396 -10.69 -10.20 -8.53
CA GLN A 396 -10.27 -9.22 -7.56
C GLN A 396 -10.74 -7.84 -8.00
N ALA A 397 -11.44 -7.13 -7.14
CA ALA A 397 -11.77 -5.73 -7.34
C ALA A 397 -11.71 -4.98 -6.02
N SER A 398 -11.41 -3.70 -6.09
CA SER A 398 -11.38 -2.82 -4.93
C SER A 398 -11.66 -1.38 -5.36
N ALA A 399 -12.42 -0.66 -4.56
CA ALA A 399 -12.45 0.79 -4.60
C ALA A 399 -11.35 1.33 -3.68
N GLN A 400 -10.48 2.19 -4.21
CA GLN A 400 -9.32 2.75 -3.50
C GLN A 400 -9.61 4.14 -2.95
N ALA A 401 -10.42 4.93 -3.67
CA ALA A 401 -10.81 6.28 -3.26
C ALA A 401 -12.25 6.59 -3.68
N VAL A 402 -12.87 7.57 -3.03
CA VAL A 402 -14.23 8.04 -3.32
C VAL A 402 -14.33 9.56 -3.17
N ALA A 403 -15.10 10.17 -4.07
CA ALA A 403 -15.52 11.57 -3.97
C ALA A 403 -17.00 11.71 -4.29
N LEU A 404 -17.60 12.82 -3.90
CA LEU A 404 -18.91 13.24 -4.41
C LEU A 404 -18.71 14.23 -5.55
N ASP A 405 -19.37 14.00 -6.69
CA ASP A 405 -19.36 14.96 -7.79
C ASP A 405 -20.14 16.23 -7.42
N ASN A 406 -20.12 17.24 -8.28
CA ASN A 406 -20.82 18.51 -8.04
C ASN A 406 -22.35 18.39 -7.90
N ASN A 407 -22.92 17.21 -8.15
CA ASN A 407 -24.33 16.87 -7.96
C ASN A 407 -24.52 15.91 -6.78
N ASP A 408 -23.51 15.73 -5.94
CA ASP A 408 -23.47 14.80 -4.81
C ASP A 408 -23.62 13.32 -5.18
N ASN A 409 -23.38 12.96 -6.43
CA ASN A 409 -23.32 11.57 -6.82
C ASN A 409 -21.94 11.00 -6.49
N PRO A 410 -21.85 9.81 -5.88
CA PRO A 410 -20.55 9.22 -5.58
C PRO A 410 -19.87 8.70 -6.85
N ILE A 411 -18.60 8.97 -6.93
CA ILE A 411 -17.65 8.37 -7.85
C ILE A 411 -16.54 7.71 -7.03
N ALA A 412 -16.40 6.41 -7.17
CA ALA A 412 -15.28 5.65 -6.57
C ALA A 412 -14.33 5.21 -7.67
N VAL A 413 -13.06 5.02 -7.32
CA VAL A 413 -12.03 4.59 -8.26
C VAL A 413 -11.18 3.49 -7.66
N GLY A 414 -10.57 2.67 -8.50
CA GLY A 414 -9.72 1.58 -8.05
C GLY A 414 -9.35 0.67 -9.21
N TYR A 415 -9.58 -0.61 -9.03
CA TYR A 415 -9.35 -1.62 -10.06
C TYR A 415 -10.45 -2.67 -10.06
N SER A 416 -10.55 -3.37 -11.17
CA SER A 416 -11.38 -4.57 -11.31
C SER A 416 -10.69 -5.55 -12.24
N THR A 417 -10.68 -6.80 -11.85
CA THR A 417 -10.29 -7.87 -12.75
C THR A 417 -11.29 -7.93 -13.90
N THR A 418 -10.79 -8.12 -15.08
CA THR A 418 -11.58 -8.34 -16.29
C THR A 418 -11.04 -9.56 -16.99
N ASP A 419 -11.94 -10.32 -17.64
CA ASP A 419 -11.56 -11.37 -18.56
C ASP A 419 -10.97 -10.71 -19.80
N VAL A 420 -9.69 -10.98 -20.00
CA VAL A 420 -8.99 -10.59 -21.21
C VAL A 420 -8.86 -11.87 -22.04
N LYS A 421 -9.17 -11.81 -23.27
CA LYS A 421 -9.12 -12.88 -24.26
C LYS A 421 -8.15 -14.06 -23.89
N ASN A 422 -8.60 -15.29 -24.06
CA ASN A 422 -7.88 -16.54 -23.75
C ASN A 422 -7.65 -16.78 -22.24
N ASP A 423 -8.68 -16.58 -21.43
CA ASP A 423 -8.69 -16.87 -19.98
C ASP A 423 -7.58 -16.12 -19.20
N TYR A 424 -7.12 -14.99 -19.73
CA TYR A 424 -6.18 -14.11 -19.08
C TYR A 424 -6.91 -13.06 -18.26
N TYR A 425 -6.76 -13.08 -16.95
CA TYR A 425 -7.36 -12.10 -16.06
C TYR A 425 -6.36 -11.01 -15.71
N ALA A 426 -6.78 -9.76 -15.87
CA ALA A 426 -5.94 -8.62 -15.59
C ALA A 426 -6.62 -7.66 -14.62
N MET A 427 -5.85 -7.09 -13.71
CA MET A 427 -6.30 -5.99 -12.86
C MET A 427 -6.16 -4.68 -13.65
N GLN A 428 -7.30 -4.12 -14.02
CA GLN A 428 -7.35 -2.86 -14.76
C GLN A 428 -7.95 -1.75 -13.92
N ALA A 429 -7.37 -0.56 -14.05
CA ALA A 429 -7.89 0.65 -13.44
C ALA A 429 -9.32 0.91 -13.89
N ALA A 430 -10.20 1.16 -12.93
CA ALA A 430 -11.62 1.37 -13.16
C ALA A 430 -12.15 2.51 -12.28
N TYR A 431 -13.24 3.10 -12.72
CA TYR A 431 -14.06 3.95 -11.88
C TYR A 431 -15.50 3.43 -11.83
N PHE A 432 -16.15 3.74 -10.73
CA PHE A 432 -17.48 3.25 -10.39
C PHE A 432 -18.36 4.45 -10.06
N THR A 433 -19.53 4.56 -10.68
CA THR A 433 -20.46 5.68 -10.46
C THR A 433 -21.80 5.18 -10.02
N ALA A 434 -22.43 5.90 -9.09
CA ALA A 434 -23.80 5.69 -8.67
C ALA A 434 -24.53 7.04 -8.56
N LYS A 435 -25.86 6.98 -8.37
CA LYS A 435 -26.67 8.15 -8.03
C LYS A 435 -26.86 8.23 -6.52
N ALA A 436 -26.76 9.41 -5.94
CA ALA A 436 -26.93 9.62 -4.50
C ALA A 436 -28.25 9.03 -3.96
N GLY A 437 -29.31 9.06 -4.76
CA GLY A 437 -30.61 8.46 -4.41
C GLY A 437 -30.72 6.94 -4.68
N ASN A 438 -29.69 6.31 -5.26
CA ASN A 438 -29.71 4.87 -5.59
C ASN A 438 -28.31 4.27 -5.52
N LEU A 439 -27.80 4.10 -4.31
CA LEU A 439 -26.49 3.51 -4.05
C LEU A 439 -26.47 1.98 -4.25
N ALA A 440 -27.60 1.34 -4.43
CA ALA A 440 -27.66 -0.09 -4.72
C ALA A 440 -27.27 -0.44 -6.17
N SER A 441 -27.11 0.57 -7.04
CA SER A 441 -26.77 0.38 -8.45
C SER A 441 -25.56 1.22 -8.84
N TRP A 442 -24.46 0.54 -9.11
CA TRP A 442 -23.22 1.14 -9.58
C TRP A 442 -22.91 0.72 -11.01
N THR A 443 -22.26 1.61 -11.75
CA THR A 443 -21.76 1.33 -13.09
C THR A 443 -20.25 1.33 -13.06
N ARG A 444 -19.63 0.22 -13.44
CA ARG A 444 -18.18 0.10 -13.61
C ARG A 444 -17.80 0.57 -15.02
N THR A 445 -16.72 1.34 -15.11
CA THR A 445 -16.12 1.76 -16.38
C THR A 445 -14.60 1.61 -16.27
N MET A 446 -14.00 0.87 -17.20
CA MET A 446 -12.55 0.79 -17.31
C MET A 446 -11.99 2.11 -17.83
N ILE A 447 -10.80 2.50 -17.34
CA ILE A 447 -10.18 3.77 -17.76
C ILE A 447 -9.53 3.56 -19.14
N PRO A 448 -9.97 4.32 -20.17
CA PRO A 448 -9.44 4.16 -21.53
C PRO A 448 -7.95 4.51 -21.63
N GLY A 449 -7.22 3.77 -22.47
CA GLY A 449 -5.77 3.93 -22.66
C GLY A 449 -4.92 3.21 -21.61
N LEU A 450 -5.57 2.46 -20.72
CA LEU A 450 -4.92 1.60 -19.72
C LEU A 450 -5.30 0.13 -19.89
N ASP A 451 -5.82 -0.23 -21.06
CA ASP A 451 -6.25 -1.58 -21.37
C ASP A 451 -5.07 -2.56 -21.35
N ILE A 452 -5.30 -3.73 -20.78
CA ILE A 452 -4.31 -4.80 -20.73
C ILE A 452 -4.73 -5.86 -21.73
N GLU A 453 -3.91 -6.06 -22.75
CA GLU A 453 -4.13 -7.11 -23.75
C GLU A 453 -3.31 -8.37 -23.40
N PRO A 454 -3.80 -9.56 -23.74
CA PRO A 454 -3.07 -10.79 -23.50
C PRO A 454 -1.87 -10.91 -24.44
N GLY A 455 -0.80 -11.57 -24.00
CA GLY A 455 0.36 -11.89 -24.79
C GLY A 455 1.62 -11.14 -24.39
N ASP A 456 2.72 -11.43 -25.07
CA ASP A 456 4.05 -10.91 -24.74
C ASP A 456 4.19 -9.41 -25.10
N ASP A 457 3.39 -8.94 -26.05
CA ASP A 457 3.39 -7.54 -26.52
C ASP A 457 2.51 -6.60 -25.70
N ARG A 458 1.94 -7.07 -24.59
CA ARG A 458 1.10 -6.24 -23.72
C ARG A 458 1.84 -5.01 -23.21
N ASP A 459 1.13 -3.89 -23.12
CA ASP A 459 1.72 -2.64 -22.66
C ASP A 459 1.88 -2.59 -21.14
N PHE A 460 0.94 -3.16 -20.39
CA PHE A 460 0.90 -3.10 -18.94
C PHE A 460 0.78 -4.48 -18.29
N THR A 461 1.36 -4.64 -17.11
CA THR A 461 1.17 -5.78 -16.22
C THR A 461 -0.09 -5.59 -15.36
N TYR A 462 -0.28 -4.40 -14.81
CA TYR A 462 -1.47 -3.98 -14.08
C TYR A 462 -1.66 -2.46 -14.16
N THR A 463 -2.87 -2.01 -13.91
CA THR A 463 -3.18 -0.58 -13.78
C THR A 463 -4.14 -0.36 -12.61
N ILE A 464 -3.96 0.71 -11.83
CA ILE A 464 -4.74 1.00 -10.63
C ILE A 464 -5.04 2.50 -10.56
N ALA A 465 -6.26 2.88 -10.22
CA ALA A 465 -6.64 4.24 -9.88
C ALA A 465 -6.62 4.42 -8.36
N ASN A 466 -5.88 5.40 -7.86
CA ASN A 466 -5.62 5.59 -6.43
C ASN A 466 -6.37 6.77 -5.81
N GLY A 467 -6.74 7.76 -6.61
CA GLY A 467 -7.40 8.97 -6.11
C GLY A 467 -8.37 9.57 -7.11
N VAL A 468 -9.39 10.26 -6.60
CA VAL A 468 -10.40 10.96 -7.38
C VAL A 468 -10.88 12.20 -6.63
N ASN A 469 -11.24 13.26 -7.36
CA ASN A 469 -11.80 14.48 -6.78
C ASN A 469 -13.25 14.75 -7.22
N ASN A 470 -13.86 15.80 -6.67
CA ASN A 470 -15.25 16.21 -6.97
C ASN A 470 -15.49 16.61 -8.43
N SER A 471 -14.45 16.95 -9.16
CA SER A 471 -14.50 17.22 -10.60
C SER A 471 -14.35 15.95 -11.44
N SER A 472 -14.33 14.76 -10.81
CA SER A 472 -14.11 13.47 -11.47
C SER A 472 -12.78 13.38 -12.23
N VAL A 473 -11.73 14.05 -11.73
CA VAL A 473 -10.35 13.85 -12.15
C VAL A 473 -9.77 12.70 -11.33
N ILE A 474 -9.23 11.72 -12.00
CA ILE A 474 -8.74 10.45 -11.46
C ILE A 474 -7.23 10.41 -11.63
N VAL A 475 -6.53 9.92 -10.62
CA VAL A 475 -5.09 9.68 -10.67
C VAL A 475 -4.76 8.26 -10.24
N GLY A 476 -3.64 7.76 -10.70
CA GLY A 476 -3.20 6.42 -10.38
C GLY A 476 -1.87 6.08 -11.05
N ASP A 477 -1.60 4.80 -11.18
CA ASP A 477 -0.40 4.29 -11.81
C ASP A 477 -0.65 3.05 -12.67
N ALA A 478 0.23 2.85 -13.63
CA ALA A 478 0.22 1.74 -14.56
C ALA A 478 1.63 1.15 -14.65
N LYS A 479 1.79 -0.11 -14.25
CA LYS A 479 3.06 -0.83 -14.38
C LYS A 479 3.21 -1.34 -15.81
N GLY A 480 4.22 -0.83 -16.51
CA GLY A 480 4.57 -1.31 -17.84
C GLY A 480 4.98 -2.78 -17.83
N ASN A 481 4.72 -3.47 -18.93
CA ASN A 481 5.08 -4.87 -19.06
C ASN A 481 6.59 -5.07 -19.09
N GLY A 482 7.07 -6.15 -18.47
CA GLY A 482 8.49 -6.45 -18.34
C GLY A 482 9.21 -5.37 -17.53
N GLU A 483 10.40 -4.98 -17.99
CA GLU A 483 11.25 -3.97 -17.34
C GLU A 483 10.75 -2.52 -17.48
N LYS A 484 9.65 -2.31 -18.23
CA LYS A 484 9.09 -0.97 -18.39
C LYS A 484 8.65 -0.40 -17.02
N PRO A 485 8.89 0.90 -16.77
CA PRO A 485 8.59 1.50 -15.47
C PRO A 485 7.10 1.51 -15.13
N GLN A 486 6.80 1.62 -13.85
CA GLN A 486 5.51 2.05 -13.34
C GLN A 486 5.36 3.55 -13.58
N ARG A 487 4.26 3.98 -14.18
CA ARG A 487 4.06 5.38 -14.55
C ARG A 487 2.78 5.93 -13.95
N ALA A 488 2.90 7.05 -13.25
CA ALA A 488 1.76 7.81 -12.79
C ALA A 488 0.95 8.38 -13.96
N PHE A 489 -0.38 8.39 -13.83
CA PHE A 489 -1.29 8.94 -14.82
C PHE A 489 -2.34 9.86 -14.19
N VAL A 490 -2.95 10.69 -15.04
CA VAL A 490 -4.17 11.45 -14.75
C VAL A 490 -5.20 11.19 -15.84
N TYR A 491 -6.47 11.11 -15.44
CA TYR A 491 -7.61 10.88 -16.33
C TYR A 491 -8.81 11.71 -15.89
N LYS A 492 -9.51 12.32 -16.83
CA LYS A 492 -10.80 12.95 -16.58
C LYS A 492 -11.91 12.00 -16.98
N ALA A 493 -12.75 11.59 -16.04
CA ALA A 493 -13.82 10.63 -16.30
C ALA A 493 -14.71 11.04 -17.50
N GLY A 494 -14.86 10.09 -18.44
CA GLY A 494 -15.63 10.28 -19.67
C GLY A 494 -14.96 11.10 -20.77
N GLN A 495 -13.66 11.43 -20.64
CA GLN A 495 -12.96 12.27 -21.63
C GLN A 495 -11.63 11.65 -22.09
N GLY A 496 -11.57 11.20 -23.35
CA GLY A 496 -10.34 10.73 -23.98
C GLY A 496 -9.68 9.54 -23.28
N ASN A 497 -8.37 9.47 -23.32
CA ASN A 497 -7.53 8.45 -22.70
C ASN A 497 -6.77 9.03 -21.48
N ALA A 498 -6.32 8.15 -20.60
CA ALA A 498 -5.40 8.49 -19.53
C ALA A 498 -4.12 9.13 -20.10
N GLN A 499 -3.60 10.14 -19.42
CA GLN A 499 -2.37 10.84 -19.78
C GLN A 499 -1.30 10.56 -18.73
N PHE A 500 -0.10 10.21 -19.16
CA PHE A 500 1.01 9.91 -18.26
C PHE A 500 1.83 11.15 -17.91
N PHE A 501 2.33 11.24 -16.69
CA PHE A 501 3.09 12.40 -16.22
C PHE A 501 4.47 12.53 -16.87
N ASP A 502 5.06 11.44 -17.37
CA ASP A 502 6.27 11.50 -18.20
C ASP A 502 6.06 12.28 -19.52
N GLN A 503 4.81 12.37 -19.99
CA GLN A 503 4.43 13.17 -21.15
C GLN A 503 4.04 14.61 -20.77
N LEU A 504 3.38 14.78 -19.60
CA LEU A 504 2.88 16.09 -19.14
C LEU A 504 3.98 16.95 -18.51
N ALA A 505 4.91 16.33 -17.78
CA ALA A 505 5.96 17.01 -17.03
C ALA A 505 7.32 16.26 -17.15
N PRO A 506 7.88 16.10 -18.37
CA PRO A 506 9.07 15.28 -18.62
C PRO A 506 10.34 15.78 -17.93
N SER A 507 10.36 17.02 -17.45
CA SER A 507 11.48 17.56 -16.67
C SER A 507 11.62 16.92 -15.29
N LEU A 508 10.53 16.42 -14.72
CA LEU A 508 10.50 15.74 -13.43
C LEU A 508 10.37 14.21 -13.63
N PHE A 509 9.47 13.80 -14.51
CA PHE A 509 9.19 12.40 -14.81
C PHE A 509 9.95 11.99 -16.07
N PHE A 510 11.18 11.54 -15.91
CA PHE A 510 11.98 11.09 -17.05
C PHE A 510 11.54 9.69 -17.52
N LYS A 511 11.85 9.35 -18.76
CA LYS A 511 11.30 8.20 -19.49
C LYS A 511 11.36 6.86 -18.74
N ASP A 512 12.42 6.63 -17.98
CA ASP A 512 12.65 5.35 -17.28
C ASP A 512 12.44 5.49 -15.75
N SER A 513 11.82 6.58 -15.29
CA SER A 513 11.49 6.76 -13.88
C SER A 513 10.22 6.03 -13.51
N ASN A 514 10.24 5.31 -12.39
CA ASN A 514 9.01 4.87 -11.75
C ASN A 514 8.34 6.06 -11.07
N SER A 515 7.03 6.06 -11.05
CA SER A 515 6.23 7.07 -10.37
C SER A 515 4.86 6.52 -9.97
N ASN A 516 4.30 7.09 -8.91
CA ASN A 516 2.96 6.80 -8.40
C ASN A 516 2.25 8.10 -8.11
N ALA A 517 1.00 8.25 -8.53
CA ALA A 517 0.12 9.33 -8.09
C ALA A 517 -0.83 8.78 -7.02
N ALA A 518 -0.62 9.19 -5.78
CA ALA A 518 -1.30 8.64 -4.62
C ALA A 518 -2.65 9.33 -4.34
N ALA A 519 -2.71 10.65 -4.47
CA ALA A 519 -3.90 11.43 -4.13
C ALA A 519 -4.03 12.70 -4.97
N ILE A 520 -5.26 13.21 -5.03
CA ILE A 520 -5.63 14.46 -5.69
C ILE A 520 -6.67 15.20 -4.86
N ASN A 521 -6.55 16.53 -4.76
CA ASN A 521 -7.55 17.35 -4.10
C ASN A 521 -8.54 18.00 -5.11
N ASN A 522 -9.55 18.71 -4.61
CA ASN A 522 -10.55 19.39 -5.44
C ASN A 522 -10.01 20.62 -6.23
N ASN A 523 -8.79 21.02 -6.00
CA ASN A 523 -8.08 22.04 -6.77
C ASN A 523 -7.21 21.43 -7.89
N ASP A 524 -7.39 20.15 -8.19
CA ASP A 524 -6.61 19.37 -9.15
C ASP A 524 -5.10 19.34 -8.85
N GLN A 525 -4.72 19.48 -7.58
CA GLN A 525 -3.34 19.28 -7.13
C GLN A 525 -3.12 17.81 -6.78
N VAL A 526 -2.15 17.20 -7.45
CA VAL A 526 -1.79 15.79 -7.33
C VAL A 526 -0.53 15.64 -6.50
N VAL A 527 -0.46 14.60 -5.69
CA VAL A 527 0.74 14.22 -4.93
C VAL A 527 1.04 12.72 -5.08
N GLY A 528 2.29 12.36 -4.85
CA GLY A 528 2.79 11.00 -4.93
C GLY A 528 4.31 10.98 -4.86
N TRP A 529 4.95 10.01 -5.52
CA TRP A 529 6.40 9.90 -5.58
C TRP A 529 6.91 9.62 -7.00
N VAL A 530 8.17 9.93 -7.25
CA VAL A 530 8.88 9.71 -8.52
C VAL A 530 10.36 9.42 -8.27
N ASP A 531 10.95 8.54 -9.06
CA ASP A 531 12.38 8.27 -9.05
C ASP A 531 13.18 9.53 -9.39
N ILE A 532 14.26 9.79 -8.65
CA ILE A 532 15.14 10.94 -8.87
C ILE A 532 16.43 10.60 -9.62
N GLU A 533 16.66 9.31 -9.83
CA GLU A 533 17.81 8.78 -10.56
C GLU A 533 17.38 7.57 -11.39
N SER A 534 18.13 7.26 -12.44
CA SER A 534 17.93 6.01 -13.17
C SER A 534 18.37 4.83 -12.30
N SER A 535 17.69 3.70 -12.44
CA SER A 535 18.00 2.50 -11.66
C SER A 535 19.43 2.00 -11.87
N ASN A 536 20.02 2.21 -13.05
CA ASN A 536 21.37 1.76 -13.40
C ASN A 536 21.66 0.32 -12.93
N GLY A 537 20.65 -0.53 -13.01
CA GLY A 537 20.72 -1.93 -12.57
C GLY A 537 20.53 -2.15 -11.06
N LYS A 538 20.02 -1.18 -10.32
CA LYS A 538 19.62 -1.27 -8.90
C LYS A 538 18.36 -0.46 -8.65
N GLU A 539 17.73 -0.69 -7.50
CA GLU A 539 16.59 0.10 -7.06
C GLU A 539 16.94 1.60 -7.00
N ALA A 540 16.15 2.42 -7.70
CA ALA A 540 16.33 3.86 -7.72
C ALA A 540 15.78 4.50 -6.45
N ARG A 541 16.41 5.59 -6.02
CA ARG A 541 15.84 6.43 -4.96
C ARG A 541 14.71 7.27 -5.50
N HIS A 542 13.62 7.40 -4.75
CA HIS A 542 12.49 8.24 -5.10
C HIS A 542 12.30 9.41 -4.11
N ARG A 543 11.53 10.40 -4.54
CA ARG A 543 11.12 11.58 -3.76
C ARG A 543 9.66 11.91 -4.05
N ALA A 544 9.02 12.48 -3.07
CA ALA A 544 7.67 12.96 -3.20
C ALA A 544 7.57 14.16 -4.14
N PHE A 545 6.50 14.21 -4.91
CA PHE A 545 6.21 15.29 -5.84
C PHE A 545 4.81 15.89 -5.62
N THR A 546 4.61 17.07 -6.20
CA THR A 546 3.29 17.64 -6.47
C THR A 546 3.19 18.11 -7.91
N TYR A 547 2.02 17.95 -8.51
CA TYR A 547 1.68 18.37 -9.87
C TYR A 547 0.34 19.12 -9.87
N ILE A 548 0.24 20.23 -10.58
CA ILE A 548 -0.98 21.03 -10.71
C ILE A 548 -1.64 20.73 -12.05
N ASN A 549 -2.66 19.87 -12.05
CA ASN A 549 -3.40 19.51 -13.26
C ASN A 549 -4.40 20.60 -13.70
N GLY A 550 -4.88 21.42 -12.79
CA GLY A 550 -5.90 22.42 -13.00
C GLY A 550 -5.40 23.86 -12.84
N THR A 551 -6.07 24.62 -11.98
CA THR A 551 -5.77 26.02 -11.71
C THR A 551 -4.55 26.15 -10.80
N ALA A 552 -3.73 27.20 -11.02
CA ALA A 552 -2.57 27.51 -10.18
C ALA A 552 -2.94 27.61 -8.69
N GLN A 553 -2.07 27.09 -7.82
CA GLN A 553 -2.23 27.08 -6.37
C GLN A 553 -1.08 27.84 -5.71
N GLY A 554 -1.36 29.03 -5.16
CA GLY A 554 -0.32 29.92 -4.65
C GLY A 554 0.78 30.16 -5.70
N PRO A 555 2.05 29.83 -5.40
CA PRO A 555 3.17 29.99 -6.35
C PRO A 555 3.25 28.88 -7.41
N LEU A 556 2.47 27.81 -7.27
CA LEU A 556 2.54 26.63 -8.12
C LEU A 556 1.67 26.84 -9.38
N LYS A 557 2.30 26.81 -10.54
CA LYS A 557 1.64 27.08 -11.84
C LYS A 557 0.87 25.87 -12.34
N ALA A 558 -0.22 26.12 -13.06
CA ALA A 558 -0.93 25.09 -13.82
C ALA A 558 0.01 24.36 -14.79
N GLY A 559 -0.10 23.04 -14.86
CA GLY A 559 0.76 22.17 -15.67
C GLY A 559 2.19 22.01 -15.13
N GLY A 560 2.50 22.58 -13.97
CA GLY A 560 3.83 22.45 -13.34
C GLY A 560 3.93 21.26 -12.39
N ALA A 561 5.14 20.69 -12.30
CA ALA A 561 5.49 19.65 -11.36
C ALA A 561 6.75 20.03 -10.57
N TRP A 562 6.76 19.71 -9.28
CA TRP A 562 7.87 19.99 -8.37
C TRP A 562 8.12 18.81 -7.44
N MET A 563 9.37 18.58 -7.08
CA MET A 563 9.68 17.78 -5.90
C MET A 563 9.29 18.54 -4.64
N LEU A 564 8.68 17.87 -3.67
CA LEU A 564 8.33 18.50 -2.40
C LEU A 564 9.60 18.93 -1.63
N ASP A 565 10.71 18.25 -1.83
CA ASP A 565 12.02 18.66 -1.34
C ASP A 565 12.46 20.05 -1.83
N ASP A 566 12.12 20.41 -3.07
CA ASP A 566 12.43 21.74 -3.63
C ASP A 566 11.53 22.82 -3.02
N LEU A 567 10.30 22.46 -2.65
CA LEU A 567 9.31 23.36 -2.07
C LEU A 567 9.48 23.57 -0.55
N THR A 568 10.20 22.67 0.10
CA THR A 568 10.55 22.76 1.54
C THR A 568 11.96 23.31 1.78
N ASN A 569 12.75 23.48 0.72
CA ASN A 569 14.10 24.01 0.80
C ASN A 569 14.10 25.49 1.15
N ASP A 570 14.71 25.85 2.27
CA ASP A 570 14.86 27.26 2.72
C ASP A 570 16.23 27.85 2.40
N GLY A 571 17.08 27.12 1.64
CA GLY A 571 18.41 27.55 1.23
C GLY A 571 19.51 27.42 2.30
N VAL A 572 19.18 26.92 3.49
CA VAL A 572 20.15 26.80 4.61
C VAL A 572 20.47 25.33 4.87
N VAL A 573 21.72 24.90 4.68
CA VAL A 573 22.15 23.49 4.73
C VAL A 573 21.75 22.79 6.04
N ASN A 574 21.89 23.43 7.17
CA ASN A 574 21.62 22.82 8.48
C ASN A 574 20.34 23.34 9.12
N SER A 575 19.40 23.82 8.33
CA SER A 575 18.08 24.17 8.85
C SER A 575 17.27 22.92 9.24
N ILE A 576 16.28 23.11 10.09
CA ILE A 576 15.35 22.04 10.45
C ILE A 576 14.65 21.52 9.19
N ALA A 577 14.18 22.41 8.30
CA ALA A 577 13.51 22.02 7.07
C ALA A 577 14.39 21.15 6.17
N ASN A 578 15.67 21.50 6.03
CA ASN A 578 16.63 20.79 5.20
C ASN A 578 17.23 19.53 5.85
N SER A 579 16.90 19.24 7.10
CA SER A 579 17.17 17.96 7.75
C SER A 579 16.20 16.84 7.33
N TYR A 580 15.17 17.17 6.56
CA TYR A 580 14.21 16.23 6.01
C TYR A 580 14.44 15.97 4.51
N ARG A 581 14.14 14.76 4.07
CA ARG A 581 13.96 14.37 2.66
C ARG A 581 12.59 13.73 2.54
N ILE A 582 11.72 14.37 1.77
CA ILE A 582 10.33 13.94 1.60
C ILE A 582 10.29 12.84 0.55
N VAL A 583 10.02 11.61 0.98
CA VAL A 583 10.16 10.44 0.09
C VAL A 583 8.85 10.01 -0.54
N ASP A 584 7.73 10.12 0.19
CA ASP A 584 6.42 9.71 -0.29
C ASP A 584 5.35 10.66 0.23
N ALA A 585 4.45 11.11 -0.64
CA ALA A 585 3.29 11.91 -0.29
C ALA A 585 2.02 11.09 -0.51
N THR A 586 1.29 10.82 0.56
CA THR A 586 0.19 9.85 0.59
C THR A 586 -1.18 10.49 0.60
N GLY A 587 -1.27 11.79 0.90
CA GLY A 587 -2.55 12.49 0.95
C GLY A 587 -2.39 14.00 0.83
N ILE A 588 -3.41 14.64 0.29
CA ILE A 588 -3.53 16.09 0.17
C ILE A 588 -4.98 16.51 0.38
N ASN A 589 -5.22 17.58 1.14
CA ASN A 589 -6.55 18.14 1.31
C ASN A 589 -6.79 19.41 0.46
N ASN A 590 -8.01 19.95 0.50
CA ASN A 590 -8.40 21.11 -0.31
C ASN A 590 -7.74 22.41 0.17
N ALA A 591 -7.26 22.46 1.41
CA ALA A 591 -6.45 23.58 1.91
C ALA A 591 -4.99 23.55 1.40
N GLY A 592 -4.59 22.48 0.68
CA GLY A 592 -3.25 22.30 0.13
C GLY A 592 -2.24 21.70 1.11
N VAL A 593 -2.70 21.24 2.28
CA VAL A 593 -1.85 20.57 3.27
C VAL A 593 -1.62 19.12 2.84
N ILE A 594 -0.35 18.70 2.90
CA ILE A 594 0.08 17.36 2.41
C ILE A 594 0.58 16.54 3.58
N ALA A 595 0.15 15.27 3.64
CA ALA A 595 0.73 14.25 4.51
C ALA A 595 1.79 13.47 3.76
N ALA A 596 2.94 13.27 4.39
CA ALA A 596 4.07 12.62 3.73
C ALA A 596 4.92 11.80 4.71
N THR A 597 5.62 10.83 4.15
CA THR A 597 6.72 10.12 4.80
C THR A 597 8.03 10.81 4.43
N ALA A 598 8.90 10.97 5.40
CA ALA A 598 10.20 11.61 5.21
C ALA A 598 11.31 10.84 5.93
N TYR A 599 12.54 10.96 5.44
CA TYR A 599 13.73 10.64 6.22
C TYR A 599 14.22 11.89 6.94
N TYR A 600 14.40 11.79 8.24
CA TYR A 600 15.03 12.82 9.08
C TYR A 600 16.47 12.41 9.37
N CYS A 601 17.40 13.30 9.06
CA CYS A 601 18.81 13.10 9.34
C CYS A 601 19.22 13.81 10.63
N HIS A 602 19.55 13.06 11.68
CA HIS A 602 19.93 13.59 12.99
C HIS A 602 21.21 14.42 12.97
N GLY A 603 22.08 14.25 11.99
CA GLY A 603 23.32 15.02 11.83
C GLY A 603 23.22 16.14 10.79
N GLY A 604 22.05 16.33 10.20
CA GLY A 604 21.86 17.14 9.00
C GLY A 604 22.49 16.47 7.76
N TYR A 605 22.06 16.90 6.60
CA TYR A 605 22.67 16.45 5.33
C TYR A 605 23.89 17.31 5.01
N GLU A 606 24.91 16.72 4.37
CA GLU A 606 26.18 17.38 4.05
C GLU A 606 26.04 18.63 3.17
N ASN A 607 25.00 18.68 2.34
CA ASN A 607 24.67 19.79 1.45
C ASN A 607 23.19 19.79 1.06
N LEU A 608 22.77 20.71 0.18
CA LEU A 608 21.40 20.84 -0.30
C LEU A 608 21.07 19.99 -1.53
N SER A 609 21.95 19.11 -1.97
CA SER A 609 21.67 18.31 -3.17
C SER A 609 20.59 17.25 -2.93
N LYS A 610 20.04 16.74 -4.05
CA LYS A 610 19.02 15.69 -4.02
C LYS A 610 19.57 14.36 -3.46
N LEU A 611 20.86 14.10 -3.66
CA LEU A 611 21.54 12.86 -3.32
C LEU A 611 22.48 13.00 -2.11
N ALA A 612 22.41 14.13 -1.39
CA ALA A 612 23.25 14.40 -0.22
C ALA A 612 23.19 13.27 0.82
N HIS A 613 24.35 12.94 1.39
CA HIS A 613 24.47 11.96 2.45
C HIS A 613 24.10 12.57 3.81
N CYS A 614 23.51 11.76 4.66
CA CYS A 614 23.27 12.10 6.05
C CYS A 614 24.57 12.01 6.86
N ASN A 615 24.89 13.06 7.63
CA ASN A 615 26.07 13.07 8.51
C ASN A 615 25.88 12.26 9.80
N GLY A 616 24.71 11.67 10.00
CA GLY A 616 24.38 10.86 11.17
C GLY A 616 23.49 9.68 10.80
N THR A 617 22.47 9.43 11.60
CA THR A 617 21.47 8.37 11.34
C THR A 617 20.22 8.96 10.70
N GLU A 618 19.73 8.29 9.67
CA GLU A 618 18.42 8.57 9.10
C GLU A 618 17.32 7.80 9.85
N GLN A 619 16.22 8.49 10.10
CA GLN A 619 15.02 7.90 10.70
C GLN A 619 13.82 8.19 9.82
N GLN A 620 13.02 7.16 9.53
CA GLN A 620 11.76 7.34 8.81
C GLN A 620 10.71 7.94 9.74
N MET A 621 10.10 9.01 9.28
CA MET A 621 9.13 9.80 10.05
C MET A 621 7.95 10.23 9.22
N VAL A 622 6.84 10.55 9.89
CA VAL A 622 5.68 11.20 9.28
C VAL A 622 5.80 12.70 9.44
N VAL A 623 5.54 13.42 8.35
CA VAL A 623 5.53 14.87 8.35
C VAL A 623 4.25 15.41 7.70
N LYS A 624 3.87 16.60 8.12
CA LYS A 624 2.83 17.42 7.51
C LYS A 624 3.50 18.59 6.81
N LEU A 625 3.16 18.83 5.56
CA LEU A 625 3.63 19.98 4.81
C LEU A 625 2.52 21.00 4.74
N VAL A 626 2.71 22.14 5.38
CA VAL A 626 1.73 23.22 5.46
C VAL A 626 2.14 24.34 4.51
N PRO A 627 1.27 24.73 3.54
CA PRO A 627 1.56 25.87 2.66
C PRO A 627 1.83 27.14 3.45
N LYS A 628 2.80 27.93 3.02
CA LYS A 628 3.06 29.26 3.60
C LYS A 628 2.19 30.29 2.92
N ALA A 629 1.41 31.03 3.72
CA ALA A 629 0.62 32.15 3.22
C ALA A 629 1.51 33.20 2.56
N GLY A 630 1.11 33.67 1.39
CA GLY A 630 1.84 34.67 0.63
C GLY A 630 3.14 34.18 -0.03
N ALA A 631 3.43 32.87 -0.02
CA ALA A 631 4.58 32.32 -0.76
C ALA A 631 4.49 32.66 -2.25
N THR A 632 5.64 32.97 -2.84
CA THR A 632 5.79 33.39 -4.24
C THR A 632 6.63 32.39 -5.03
N ALA A 633 6.68 32.51 -6.35
CA ALA A 633 7.53 31.67 -7.20
C ALA A 633 9.04 31.86 -6.90
N GLU A 634 9.45 32.97 -6.30
CA GLU A 634 10.82 33.21 -5.89
C GLU A 634 11.23 32.39 -4.66
N ASP A 635 10.25 31.90 -3.90
CA ASP A 635 10.47 31.04 -2.74
C ASP A 635 10.70 29.59 -3.12
N ILE A 636 10.56 29.23 -4.39
CA ILE A 636 10.87 27.88 -4.89
C ILE A 636 12.38 27.76 -5.08
N GLN A 637 13.03 26.92 -4.29
CA GLN A 637 14.47 26.70 -4.37
C GLN A 637 14.82 25.26 -4.79
N PRO A 638 15.01 25.00 -6.10
CA PRO A 638 15.37 23.68 -6.57
C PRO A 638 16.68 23.18 -5.95
N ARG A 639 16.68 21.95 -5.48
CA ARG A 639 17.91 21.28 -5.05
C ARG A 639 18.78 20.92 -6.25
N VAL A 640 20.06 21.16 -6.12
CA VAL A 640 21.02 20.84 -7.18
C VAL A 640 21.12 19.31 -7.32
N LYS A 641 21.15 18.84 -8.55
CA LYS A 641 21.55 17.45 -8.82
C LYS A 641 23.07 17.38 -8.63
N ASP A 642 23.55 16.47 -7.80
CA ASP A 642 24.99 16.18 -7.73
C ASP A 642 25.45 15.70 -9.10
N GLU A 643 26.55 16.23 -9.60
CA GLU A 643 27.25 15.56 -10.69
C GLU A 643 27.73 14.22 -10.14
N GLU A 644 27.18 13.13 -10.63
CA GLU A 644 27.74 11.80 -10.32
C GLU A 644 29.23 11.85 -10.64
N PRO A 645 30.12 11.52 -9.69
CA PRO A 645 31.53 11.46 -10.00
C PRO A 645 31.69 10.52 -11.21
N PRO A 646 32.40 10.92 -12.26
CA PRO A 646 32.50 10.12 -13.47
C PRO A 646 32.91 8.69 -13.07
N PHE A 647 32.10 7.73 -13.45
CA PHE A 647 32.29 6.32 -13.11
C PHE A 647 33.69 5.94 -13.62
N LYS A 648 34.67 5.93 -12.75
CA LYS A 648 35.98 5.36 -13.07
C LYS A 648 35.75 3.87 -13.21
N ARG A 649 35.51 3.43 -14.43
CA ARG A 649 35.63 2.02 -14.80
C ARG A 649 37.05 1.59 -14.51
N SER A 650 37.31 1.20 -13.27
CA SER A 650 38.57 0.59 -12.92
C SER A 650 38.61 -0.79 -13.56
N GLY A 651 39.23 -0.89 -14.75
CA GLY A 651 39.96 -2.07 -15.08
C GLY A 651 39.32 -3.18 -15.87
N GLY A 652 38.24 -2.95 -16.65
CA GLY A 652 37.70 -3.99 -17.56
C GLY A 652 38.48 -4.14 -18.91
N SER A 653 39.16 -3.11 -19.36
CA SER A 653 39.77 -3.11 -20.70
C SER A 653 41.20 -3.67 -20.79
N LEU A 654 41.93 -3.69 -19.67
CA LEU A 654 43.31 -4.23 -19.67
C LEU A 654 43.34 -5.77 -19.69
N GLY A 655 42.32 -6.43 -19.10
CA GLY A 655 42.23 -7.90 -19.10
C GLY A 655 41.96 -8.48 -20.51
N ILE A 656 41.11 -7.83 -21.29
CA ILE A 656 40.77 -8.27 -22.65
C ILE A 656 41.95 -8.04 -23.61
N LEU A 657 42.68 -6.93 -23.47
CA LEU A 657 43.88 -6.66 -24.25
C LEU A 657 45.04 -7.62 -23.87
N ALA A 658 45.16 -7.99 -22.61
CA ALA A 658 46.15 -8.98 -22.15
C ALA A 658 45.82 -10.39 -22.66
N LEU A 659 44.56 -10.79 -22.67
CA LEU A 659 44.11 -12.07 -23.21
C LEU A 659 44.28 -12.16 -24.74
N THR A 660 44.02 -11.08 -25.48
CA THR A 660 44.25 -11.02 -26.93
C THR A 660 45.73 -11.03 -27.24
N ALA A 661 46.59 -10.33 -26.49
CA ALA A 661 48.03 -10.35 -26.68
C ALA A 661 48.62 -11.73 -26.37
N LEU A 662 48.18 -12.42 -25.34
CA LEU A 662 48.59 -13.78 -25.00
C LEU A 662 48.11 -14.80 -26.06
N GLY A 663 46.91 -14.62 -26.61
CA GLY A 663 46.39 -15.41 -27.74
C GLY A 663 47.25 -15.29 -28.99
N PHE A 664 47.71 -14.09 -29.33
CA PHE A 664 48.59 -13.85 -30.51
C PHE A 664 50.00 -14.40 -30.31
N ILE A 665 50.53 -14.44 -29.10
CA ILE A 665 51.86 -15.00 -28.81
C ILE A 665 51.83 -16.54 -28.84
N GLY A 666 50.69 -17.14 -28.44
CA GLY A 666 50.48 -18.58 -28.48
C GLY A 666 50.43 -19.17 -29.91
N PHE A 667 49.91 -18.42 -30.87
CA PHE A 667 49.79 -18.87 -32.28
C PHE A 667 51.09 -18.79 -33.06
N ARG A 668 52.10 -18.05 -32.61
CA ARG A 668 53.39 -17.93 -33.29
C ARG A 668 54.42 -18.99 -32.91
N ARG A 669 54.12 -19.90 -32.00
CA ARG A 669 55.04 -20.99 -31.57
C ARG A 669 54.72 -22.37 -32.11
N ARG A 670 53.85 -22.48 -33.11
CA ARG A 670 53.62 -23.72 -33.85
C ARG A 670 53.88 -23.47 -35.35
N LYS A 671 55.15 -23.40 -35.71
CA LYS A 671 55.70 -23.80 -36.99
C LYS A 671 57.08 -24.38 -36.73
#